data_2b618a9b96c2b3de4816331bcf012874
#
_entry.id   2b618a9b96c2b3de4816331bcf012874
#
_cell.length_a   1.000
_cell.length_b   1.000
_cell.length_c   1.000
_cell.angle_alpha   90.00
_cell.angle_beta   90.00
_cell.angle_gamma   90.00
#
_symmetry.space_group_name_H-M   'P 1'
#
loop_
_entity.id
_entity.type
_entity.pdbx_description
1 polymer ?
#
loop_
_entity_poly.entity_id
_entity_poly.type
_entity_poly.pdbx_seq_one_letter_code
_entity_poly.pdbx_strand_id
1 'polypeptide(L)'
;YCRFFALDGQIQIDGEAYEIESPYDVSDVASVSYAQSADVLYMVHGNYPPYRLIRSGEVDWAFSTFEFQDGPYLEENATATTLTPEKSGHITPQMTSNTDSEGMASASNGSTDAFRMFDREKVAQIALAEGSSGYTRFQFANDARKVADAYWITATDNEPKFNDHFTQWEFQGSNDGDNWTTLDSRDGETAWSGSETRYYEFENDAAYAFYQLKFSGGGGGDGEYSRSAELAIHQKASDQTPFDLTASSTEGINQGAGFQSSDTGRHIRLLGSDSRYRWAEITEVLSTTVVRIRLHGHALPNLNPIVCWALGAWSEQSGWPHCAGFYQARLAFGRNDTMPRTVWLSKSLEFGNFGQSVPVEDSDGLSISMTGGRLNAISFIEESGDLVIGTNGSMRTLGPAASTEALAPGNVRQKQQTTTGSASIAPVTVSNTLVYAGFHKATLHEFSYNYDANGYLSPELTVLSDHAFKPGIAFLSYQETPDSLIWCGRTDGVLVATTYDRHQKVVGVSRHIVAGGHADGAAIVESGCVVPVETGDRLWMIVKRTIDGAVKRSVEYLDMPFDGKPIGEGVFLDGSRTVEFQEAASQVTGANHLEGETVGVFADGVDIGDATISEGAFNLPGNATAVKVTYGLRFKSYAETLRLP
;
A
#
# COMPACT_ATOMS: atom_id res chain seq x y z
N TYR A 1 -7.83 -20.34 0.37
CA TYR A 1 -6.41 -20.67 0.33
C TYR A 1 -5.74 -20.09 -0.91
N CYS A 2 -4.45 -19.75 -0.80
CA CYS A 2 -3.59 -19.35 -1.90
C CYS A 2 -2.64 -20.51 -2.21
N ARG A 3 -2.54 -20.92 -3.47
CA ARG A 3 -1.63 -21.96 -3.97
C ARG A 3 -0.60 -21.36 -4.91
N PHE A 4 0.57 -21.95 -4.95
CA PHE A 4 1.70 -21.43 -5.70
C PHE A 4 2.09 -22.42 -6.80
N PHE A 5 2.43 -21.86 -7.96
CA PHE A 5 2.85 -22.59 -9.14
C PHE A 5 4.19 -22.05 -9.62
N ALA A 6 5.07 -22.95 -10.04
CA ALA A 6 6.33 -22.65 -10.69
C ALA A 6 6.33 -23.30 -12.09
N LEU A 7 7.44 -23.20 -12.82
CA LEU A 7 7.55 -23.70 -14.20
C LEU A 7 7.19 -25.19 -14.34
N ASP A 8 7.47 -25.98 -13.30
CA ASP A 8 7.25 -27.43 -13.28
C ASP A 8 5.86 -27.82 -12.74
N GLY A 9 5.01 -26.85 -12.42
CA GLY A 9 3.66 -27.10 -11.93
C GLY A 9 3.41 -26.56 -10.53
N GLN A 10 2.50 -27.19 -9.81
CA GLN A 10 2.12 -26.80 -8.46
C GLN A 10 3.25 -27.10 -7.46
N ILE A 11 3.61 -26.09 -6.63
CA ILE A 11 4.58 -26.26 -5.56
C ILE A 11 3.98 -27.20 -4.49
N GLN A 12 4.76 -28.17 -4.06
CA GLN A 12 4.35 -29.21 -3.13
C GLN A 12 5.35 -29.39 -2.01
N ILE A 13 4.87 -29.80 -0.82
CA ILE A 13 5.67 -30.26 0.31
C ILE A 13 5.21 -31.69 0.63
N ASP A 14 6.13 -32.64 0.62
CA ASP A 14 5.87 -34.07 0.90
C ASP A 14 4.75 -34.67 0.02
N GLY A 15 4.59 -34.16 -1.22
CA GLY A 15 3.59 -34.62 -2.19
C GLY A 15 2.21 -33.97 -2.06
N GLU A 16 2.02 -33.12 -1.07
CA GLU A 16 0.81 -32.32 -0.88
C GLU A 16 1.01 -30.89 -1.41
N ALA A 17 -0.09 -30.28 -1.89
CA ALA A 17 -0.06 -28.93 -2.38
C ALA A 17 0.39 -27.94 -1.28
N TYR A 18 1.42 -27.11 -1.57
CA TYR A 18 1.75 -26.02 -0.70
C TYR A 18 0.68 -24.92 -0.82
N GLU A 19 0.01 -24.62 0.29
CA GLU A 19 -1.01 -23.59 0.34
C GLU A 19 -1.00 -22.84 1.67
N ILE A 20 -1.38 -21.57 1.63
CA ILE A 20 -1.54 -20.71 2.81
C ILE A 20 -2.96 -20.15 2.87
N GLU A 21 -3.42 -19.81 4.06
CA GLU A 21 -4.74 -19.20 4.24
C GLU A 21 -4.79 -17.83 3.59
N SER A 22 -5.85 -17.56 2.82
CA SER A 22 -6.08 -16.28 2.16
C SER A 22 -7.02 -15.42 3.00
N PRO A 23 -6.75 -14.10 3.15
CA PRO A 23 -7.66 -13.20 3.85
C PRO A 23 -8.92 -12.86 3.04
N TYR A 24 -8.96 -13.17 1.74
CA TYR A 24 -10.03 -12.79 0.83
C TYR A 24 -11.06 -13.90 0.64
N ASP A 25 -12.34 -13.53 0.61
CA ASP A 25 -13.43 -14.43 0.24
C ASP A 25 -13.41 -14.74 -1.26
N VAL A 26 -13.93 -15.91 -1.63
CA VAL A 26 -13.97 -16.39 -3.03
C VAL A 26 -14.70 -15.41 -3.96
N SER A 27 -15.75 -14.73 -3.47
CA SER A 27 -16.50 -13.73 -4.23
C SER A 27 -15.68 -12.49 -4.58
N ASP A 28 -14.66 -12.16 -3.78
CA ASP A 28 -13.93 -10.90 -3.82
C ASP A 28 -12.59 -11.01 -4.55
N VAL A 29 -12.04 -12.23 -4.65
CA VAL A 29 -10.71 -12.51 -5.26
C VAL A 29 -10.55 -11.87 -6.64
N ALA A 30 -11.60 -11.88 -7.48
CA ALA A 30 -11.55 -11.31 -8.82
C ALA A 30 -11.42 -9.76 -8.84
N SER A 31 -11.67 -9.12 -7.72
CA SER A 31 -11.61 -7.64 -7.57
C SER A 31 -10.37 -7.17 -6.81
N VAL A 32 -9.51 -8.09 -6.37
CA VAL A 32 -8.24 -7.75 -5.72
C VAL A 32 -7.31 -7.10 -6.73
N SER A 33 -6.85 -5.90 -6.41
CA SER A 33 -5.80 -5.20 -7.14
C SER A 33 -4.47 -5.34 -6.38
N TYR A 34 -3.37 -5.39 -7.10
CA TYR A 34 -2.06 -5.52 -6.48
C TYR A 34 -0.98 -4.76 -7.24
N ALA A 35 0.08 -4.42 -6.51
CA ALA A 35 1.31 -3.89 -7.05
C ALA A 35 2.49 -4.64 -6.41
N GLN A 36 3.52 -4.92 -7.19
CA GLN A 36 4.68 -5.68 -6.74
C GLN A 36 5.91 -4.80 -6.60
N SER A 37 6.65 -5.00 -5.51
CA SER A 37 8.00 -4.49 -5.35
C SER A 37 8.88 -5.58 -4.74
N ALA A 38 9.90 -6.01 -5.49
CA ALA A 38 10.75 -7.16 -5.15
C ALA A 38 9.90 -8.41 -4.80
N ASP A 39 10.11 -9.00 -3.64
CA ASP A 39 9.43 -10.20 -3.15
C ASP A 39 8.13 -9.90 -2.36
N VAL A 40 7.57 -8.70 -2.51
CA VAL A 40 6.34 -8.28 -1.82
C VAL A 40 5.28 -7.85 -2.81
N LEU A 41 4.07 -8.45 -2.70
CA LEU A 41 2.85 -7.98 -3.34
C LEU A 41 2.05 -7.16 -2.34
N TYR A 42 1.73 -5.92 -2.71
CA TYR A 42 0.83 -5.02 -1.99
C TYR A 42 -0.56 -5.19 -2.57
N MET A 43 -1.46 -5.78 -1.79
CA MET A 43 -2.77 -6.22 -2.26
C MET A 43 -3.88 -5.40 -1.59
N VAL A 44 -4.83 -4.94 -2.38
CA VAL A 44 -5.94 -4.09 -1.92
C VAL A 44 -7.27 -4.57 -2.48
N HIS A 45 -8.31 -4.38 -1.67
CA HIS A 45 -9.70 -4.58 -2.02
C HIS A 45 -10.57 -3.70 -1.12
N GLY A 46 -11.60 -3.03 -1.67
CA GLY A 46 -12.40 -2.04 -0.94
C GLY A 46 -13.02 -2.51 0.38
N ASN A 47 -13.24 -3.81 0.56
CA ASN A 47 -13.85 -4.41 1.75
C ASN A 47 -12.82 -4.87 2.81
N TYR A 48 -11.53 -4.86 2.50
CA TYR A 48 -10.48 -5.40 3.37
C TYR A 48 -9.37 -4.38 3.58
N PRO A 49 -8.75 -4.34 4.77
CA PRO A 49 -7.52 -3.58 4.93
C PRO A 49 -6.46 -4.09 3.94
N PRO A 50 -5.56 -3.22 3.47
CA PRO A 50 -4.46 -3.66 2.62
C PRO A 50 -3.64 -4.78 3.24
N TYR A 51 -3.25 -5.76 2.42
CA TYR A 51 -2.38 -6.87 2.80
C TYR A 51 -1.08 -6.85 2.00
N ARG A 52 -0.06 -7.46 2.57
CA ARG A 52 1.18 -7.83 1.89
C ARG A 52 1.23 -9.35 1.77
N LEU A 53 1.53 -9.85 0.59
CA LEU A 53 1.96 -11.23 0.41
C LEU A 53 3.48 -11.20 0.21
N ILE A 54 4.21 -11.76 1.14
CA ILE A 54 5.67 -11.70 1.23
C ILE A 54 6.23 -13.08 0.89
N ARG A 55 7.22 -13.11 -0.01
CA ARG A 55 7.98 -14.30 -0.34
C ARG A 55 9.34 -14.26 0.34
N SER A 56 9.59 -15.19 1.24
CA SER A 56 10.90 -15.40 1.87
C SER A 56 11.68 -16.57 1.28
N GLY A 57 10.99 -17.46 0.55
CA GLY A 57 11.55 -18.63 -0.09
C GLY A 57 10.58 -19.30 -1.06
N GLU A 58 10.97 -20.41 -1.65
CA GLU A 58 10.13 -21.15 -2.59
C GLU A 58 8.84 -21.68 -1.93
N VAL A 59 8.97 -22.17 -0.71
CA VAL A 59 7.89 -22.71 0.12
C VAL A 59 7.73 -21.91 1.42
N ASP A 60 8.04 -20.63 1.39
CA ASP A 60 7.94 -19.73 2.53
C ASP A 60 7.29 -18.41 2.09
N TRP A 61 5.96 -18.39 2.17
CA TRP A 61 5.13 -17.26 1.83
C TRP A 61 4.20 -16.93 3.00
N ALA A 62 3.94 -15.66 3.23
CA ALA A 62 3.05 -15.23 4.29
C ALA A 62 2.20 -14.03 3.89
N PHE A 63 0.91 -14.05 4.25
CA PHE A 63 0.10 -12.85 4.31
C PHE A 63 0.37 -12.10 5.62
N SER A 64 0.54 -10.79 5.52
CA SER A 64 0.53 -9.88 6.67
C SER A 64 -0.34 -8.68 6.36
N THR A 65 -1.01 -8.13 7.35
CA THR A 65 -1.66 -6.82 7.22
C THR A 65 -0.62 -5.77 6.88
N PHE A 66 -1.01 -4.79 6.09
CA PHE A 66 -0.13 -3.67 5.77
C PHE A 66 -0.07 -2.72 6.98
N GLU A 67 1.13 -2.53 7.53
CA GLU A 67 1.34 -1.63 8.66
C GLU A 67 1.52 -0.20 8.15
N PHE A 68 0.59 0.67 8.56
CA PHE A 68 0.68 2.09 8.31
C PHE A 68 1.51 2.76 9.40
N GLN A 69 2.47 3.59 8.99
CA GLN A 69 3.30 4.37 9.90
C GLN A 69 2.71 5.75 10.17
N ASP A 70 2.05 6.36 9.17
CA ASP A 70 1.37 7.64 9.29
C ASP A 70 0.41 7.83 8.12
N GLY A 71 -0.80 8.33 8.36
CA GLY A 71 -1.80 8.63 7.34
C GLY A 71 -2.32 7.42 6.53
N PRO A 72 -2.94 7.69 5.37
CA PRO A 72 -3.38 9.01 4.91
C PRO A 72 -4.59 9.55 5.69
N TYR A 73 -4.85 10.84 5.53
CA TYR A 73 -5.91 11.53 6.28
C TYR A 73 -6.98 12.11 5.36
N LEU A 74 -8.17 12.30 5.93
CA LEU A 74 -9.20 13.17 5.39
C LEU A 74 -8.72 14.63 5.44
N GLU A 75 -9.52 15.55 4.90
CA GLU A 75 -9.28 16.98 5.09
C GLU A 75 -9.29 17.33 6.58
N GLU A 76 -8.49 18.33 6.96
CA GLU A 76 -8.49 18.82 8.34
C GLU A 76 -9.88 19.27 8.78
N ASN A 77 -10.18 19.02 10.05
CA ASN A 77 -11.45 19.46 10.64
C ASN A 77 -11.65 20.95 10.47
N ALA A 78 -12.73 21.32 9.80
CA ALA A 78 -13.14 22.71 9.60
C ALA A 78 -14.29 23.14 10.57
N THR A 79 -14.71 22.26 11.49
CA THR A 79 -15.76 22.55 12.47
C THR A 79 -15.18 23.13 13.75
N ALA A 80 -16.06 23.53 14.67
CA ALA A 80 -15.64 24.00 16.00
C ALA A 80 -15.25 22.86 16.96
N THR A 81 -15.33 21.60 16.54
CA THR A 81 -15.01 20.44 17.38
C THR A 81 -13.51 20.38 17.69
N THR A 82 -13.19 20.33 18.96
CA THR A 82 -11.82 20.17 19.47
C THR A 82 -11.63 18.78 20.07
N LEU A 83 -10.40 18.30 20.08
CA LEU A 83 -10.01 17.04 20.72
C LEU A 83 -9.13 17.33 21.93
N THR A 84 -9.53 16.88 23.11
CA THR A 84 -8.81 17.10 24.35
C THR A 84 -8.18 15.80 24.82
N PRO A 85 -6.83 15.73 24.91
CA PRO A 85 -6.13 14.54 25.40
C PRO A 85 -6.20 14.44 26.93
N GLU A 86 -6.28 13.24 27.46
CA GLU A 86 -6.18 12.96 28.90
C GLU A 86 -4.74 13.04 29.40
N LYS A 87 -3.77 12.73 28.52
CA LYS A 87 -2.34 12.73 28.86
C LYS A 87 -1.52 13.57 27.88
N SER A 88 -0.45 14.17 28.41
CA SER A 88 0.66 14.72 27.60
C SER A 88 1.92 13.88 27.83
N GLY A 89 2.95 14.12 27.03
CA GLY A 89 4.24 13.44 27.20
C GLY A 89 5.08 13.97 28.35
N HIS A 90 4.66 15.06 29.01
CA HIS A 90 5.40 15.63 30.13
C HIS A 90 5.51 14.65 31.30
N ILE A 91 6.72 14.38 31.73
CA ILE A 91 6.96 13.61 32.96
C ILE A 91 7.05 14.53 34.19
N THR A 92 7.32 15.84 34.00
CA THR A 92 7.28 16.87 35.07
C THR A 92 5.87 17.45 35.15
N PRO A 93 5.39 17.87 36.36
CA PRO A 93 4.12 18.58 36.51
C PRO A 93 4.20 19.99 35.93
N GLN A 94 3.05 20.64 35.73
CA GLN A 94 3.00 22.09 35.54
C GLN A 94 3.14 22.76 36.89
N MET A 95 4.22 23.49 37.07
CA MET A 95 4.54 24.09 38.37
C MET A 95 4.01 25.52 38.51
N THR A 96 3.61 25.88 39.70
CA THR A 96 3.20 27.25 40.08
C THR A 96 4.08 27.85 41.20
N SER A 97 4.97 27.04 41.76
CA SER A 97 5.98 27.43 42.74
C SER A 97 7.15 26.45 42.66
N ASN A 98 8.31 26.80 43.27
CA ASN A 98 9.49 25.90 43.24
C ASN A 98 9.24 24.54 43.92
N THR A 99 8.21 24.40 44.72
CA THR A 99 7.86 23.13 45.36
C THR A 99 6.35 22.89 45.27
N ASP A 100 5.96 21.75 44.83
CA ASP A 100 4.57 21.26 44.85
C ASP A 100 4.49 19.80 45.34
N SER A 101 3.30 19.19 45.26
CA SER A 101 3.07 17.79 45.67
C SER A 101 3.79 16.74 44.82
N GLU A 102 4.21 17.08 43.61
CA GLU A 102 4.82 16.16 42.66
C GLU A 102 6.33 16.32 42.53
N GLY A 103 6.88 17.47 42.99
CA GLY A 103 8.32 17.66 42.93
C GLY A 103 8.81 19.06 43.28
N MET A 104 10.10 19.29 43.00
CA MET A 104 10.80 20.52 43.28
C MET A 104 11.66 20.97 42.10
N ALA A 105 11.52 22.23 41.71
CA ALA A 105 12.39 22.90 40.75
C ALA A 105 13.48 23.72 41.47
N SER A 106 14.70 23.73 40.89
CA SER A 106 15.82 24.53 41.38
C SER A 106 16.73 25.00 40.25
N ALA A 107 17.45 26.09 40.46
CA ALA A 107 18.46 26.61 39.54
C ALA A 107 19.75 26.98 40.29
N SER A 108 20.86 27.03 39.57
CA SER A 108 22.20 27.22 40.15
C SER A 108 22.37 28.55 40.88
N ASN A 109 21.58 29.58 40.52
CA ASN A 109 21.60 30.90 41.19
C ASN A 109 20.68 30.98 42.44
N GLY A 110 20.03 29.87 42.83
CA GLY A 110 19.07 29.84 43.92
C GLY A 110 17.78 30.62 43.67
N SER A 111 17.38 30.78 42.41
CA SER A 111 16.20 31.53 42.01
C SER A 111 14.93 31.02 42.68
N THR A 112 14.15 31.97 43.26
CA THR A 112 12.80 31.70 43.77
C THR A 112 11.78 31.42 42.67
N ASP A 113 12.15 31.66 41.42
CA ASP A 113 11.31 31.51 40.24
C ASP A 113 11.75 30.33 39.36
N ALA A 114 12.57 29.40 39.88
CA ALA A 114 13.04 28.22 39.10
C ALA A 114 11.90 27.37 38.53
N PHE A 115 10.73 27.36 39.18
CA PHE A 115 9.53 26.66 38.72
C PHE A 115 9.06 27.11 37.35
N ARG A 116 9.36 28.34 36.92
CA ARG A 116 8.96 28.88 35.63
C ARG A 116 9.60 28.17 34.45
N MET A 117 10.67 27.42 34.68
CA MET A 117 11.19 26.48 33.66
C MET A 117 10.27 25.26 33.42
N PHE A 118 9.22 25.11 34.24
CA PHE A 118 8.30 23.97 34.20
C PHE A 118 6.82 24.43 34.32
N ASP A 119 6.53 25.72 34.08
CA ASP A 119 5.16 26.29 34.24
C ASP A 119 4.29 26.18 32.97
N ARG A 120 4.85 25.70 31.86
CA ARG A 120 4.19 25.59 30.55
C ARG A 120 3.95 26.96 29.89
N GLU A 121 4.55 28.02 30.40
CA GLU A 121 4.42 29.35 29.80
C GLU A 121 5.67 29.71 29.00
N LYS A 122 5.50 30.13 27.74
CA LYS A 122 6.61 30.48 26.84
C LYS A 122 7.09 31.93 26.99
N VAL A 123 6.42 32.73 27.80
CA VAL A 123 6.61 34.20 27.91
C VAL A 123 7.48 34.60 29.08
N ALA A 124 7.59 33.76 30.10
CA ALA A 124 8.36 34.09 31.32
C ALA A 124 9.87 33.92 31.06
N GLN A 125 10.64 34.97 31.40
CA GLN A 125 12.10 34.86 31.40
C GLN A 125 12.59 34.44 32.78
N ILE A 126 13.53 33.52 32.82
CA ILE A 126 14.24 33.19 34.06
C ILE A 126 15.73 33.37 33.83
N ALA A 127 16.35 34.13 34.75
CA ALA A 127 17.79 34.08 34.91
C ALA A 127 18.14 32.78 35.66
N LEU A 128 18.84 31.88 35.00
CA LEU A 128 19.18 30.55 35.54
C LEU A 128 20.53 30.53 36.22
N ALA A 129 21.45 31.42 35.82
CA ALA A 129 22.78 31.57 36.39
C ALA A 129 23.30 32.98 36.20
N GLU A 130 24.13 33.45 37.13
CA GLU A 130 25.02 34.58 36.90
C GLU A 130 26.20 34.08 36.03
N GLY A 131 26.44 34.77 34.90
CA GLY A 131 27.46 34.36 33.94
C GLY A 131 26.97 33.30 32.95
N SER A 132 27.92 32.62 32.28
CA SER A 132 27.70 31.78 31.13
C SER A 132 27.49 30.30 31.44
N SER A 133 27.43 29.87 32.69
CA SER A 133 27.28 28.46 33.05
C SER A 133 26.44 28.25 34.31
N GLY A 134 25.64 27.19 34.30
CA GLY A 134 24.78 26.86 35.43
C GLY A 134 23.95 25.62 35.16
N TYR A 135 22.89 25.44 35.92
CA TYR A 135 21.91 24.38 35.70
C TYR A 135 20.48 24.84 36.05
N THR A 136 19.51 24.18 35.44
CA THR A 136 18.12 24.07 35.90
C THR A 136 17.81 22.61 36.15
N ARG A 137 17.08 22.32 37.24
CA ARG A 137 16.87 20.96 37.74
C ARG A 137 15.44 20.75 38.21
N PHE A 138 14.94 19.54 37.98
CA PHE A 138 13.70 19.03 38.55
C PHE A 138 13.98 17.77 39.37
N GLN A 139 13.40 17.68 40.59
CA GLN A 139 13.41 16.52 41.47
C GLN A 139 11.97 16.01 41.64
N PHE A 140 11.72 14.74 41.37
CA PHE A 140 10.41 14.13 41.64
C PHE A 140 10.19 13.92 43.15
N ALA A 141 8.96 14.13 43.61
CA ALA A 141 8.59 13.90 45.01
C ALA A 141 8.62 12.40 45.37
N ASN A 142 8.82 12.11 46.68
CA ASN A 142 8.74 10.76 47.24
C ASN A 142 9.67 9.73 46.56
N ASP A 143 10.86 10.17 46.13
CA ASP A 143 11.83 9.34 45.41
C ASP A 143 11.26 8.64 44.15
N ALA A 144 10.18 9.20 43.58
CA ALA A 144 9.60 8.70 42.33
C ALA A 144 10.65 8.82 41.21
N ARG A 145 10.72 7.79 40.38
CA ARG A 145 11.65 7.76 39.26
C ARG A 145 10.85 7.63 37.98
N LYS A 146 11.21 8.44 36.99
CA LYS A 146 10.57 8.42 35.66
C LYS A 146 11.62 8.28 34.56
N VAL A 147 11.28 7.70 33.45
CA VAL A 147 12.13 7.64 32.26
C VAL A 147 11.89 8.91 31.45
N ALA A 148 12.98 9.57 31.01
CA ALA A 148 12.96 10.62 30.01
C ALA A 148 13.80 10.18 28.83
N ASP A 149 13.30 10.36 27.62
CA ASP A 149 14.00 10.06 26.37
C ASP A 149 13.85 11.20 25.34
N ALA A 150 13.25 12.30 25.78
CA ALA A 150 13.15 13.53 25.02
C ALA A 150 13.01 14.74 25.94
N TYR A 151 13.43 15.90 25.42
CA TYR A 151 13.16 17.20 26.05
C TYR A 151 13.07 18.27 24.98
N TRP A 152 12.43 19.38 25.31
CA TRP A 152 12.55 20.61 24.54
C TRP A 152 12.87 21.81 25.42
N ILE A 153 13.47 22.80 24.78
CA ILE A 153 13.87 24.04 25.40
C ILE A 153 13.22 25.17 24.62
N THR A 154 12.64 26.15 25.31
CA THR A 154 12.09 27.34 24.70
C THR A 154 12.93 28.56 25.10
N ALA A 155 13.38 29.30 24.09
CA ALA A 155 14.06 30.58 24.30
C ALA A 155 13.08 31.64 24.81
N THR A 156 13.59 32.71 25.46
CA THR A 156 12.76 33.82 25.93
C THR A 156 12.17 34.61 24.76
N ASP A 157 11.04 35.28 24.97
CA ASP A 157 10.38 36.11 23.95
C ASP A 157 10.93 37.55 23.84
N ASN A 158 11.82 37.92 24.71
CA ASN A 158 12.19 39.32 24.97
C ASN A 158 13.50 39.71 24.25
N GLU A 159 13.45 40.49 23.19
CA GLU A 159 14.63 41.05 22.54
C GLU A 159 15.29 42.14 23.42
N PRO A 160 16.62 42.18 23.51
CA PRO A 160 17.62 41.30 22.85
C PRO A 160 17.98 40.04 23.68
N LYS A 161 17.23 39.70 24.69
CA LYS A 161 17.58 38.71 25.71
C LYS A 161 17.50 37.25 25.27
N PHE A 162 16.91 36.97 24.11
CA PHE A 162 17.02 35.63 23.49
C PHE A 162 18.47 35.30 23.09
N ASN A 163 19.33 36.31 22.90
CA ASN A 163 20.76 36.13 22.69
C ASN A 163 21.52 35.72 23.97
N ASP A 164 20.89 35.79 25.13
CA ASP A 164 21.44 35.32 26.39
C ASP A 164 21.20 33.82 26.61
N HIS A 165 20.57 33.16 25.66
CA HIS A 165 20.34 31.71 25.71
C HIS A 165 21.68 30.96 25.64
N PHE A 166 21.76 29.84 26.35
CA PHE A 166 22.97 29.01 26.35
C PHE A 166 23.14 28.30 25.01
N THR A 167 24.41 28.05 24.65
CA THR A 167 24.79 27.46 23.35
C THR A 167 25.33 26.05 23.48
N GLN A 168 25.58 25.58 24.69
CA GLN A 168 26.08 24.26 25.02
C GLN A 168 25.39 23.75 26.29
N TRP A 169 25.06 22.45 26.30
CA TRP A 169 24.52 21.82 27.49
C TRP A 169 24.67 20.32 27.50
N GLU A 170 24.55 19.75 28.70
CA GLU A 170 24.36 18.35 28.99
C GLU A 170 23.00 18.16 29.66
N PHE A 171 22.15 17.27 29.10
CA PHE A 171 20.96 16.79 29.77
C PHE A 171 21.32 15.56 30.58
N GLN A 172 21.05 15.56 31.87
CA GLN A 172 21.56 14.57 32.81
C GLN A 172 20.47 14.04 33.73
N GLY A 173 20.58 12.75 34.11
CA GLY A 173 19.75 12.08 35.11
C GLY A 173 20.55 11.67 36.34
N SER A 174 19.90 11.67 37.52
CA SER A 174 20.49 11.23 38.79
C SER A 174 19.43 10.60 39.70
N ASN A 175 19.87 9.70 40.60
CA ASN A 175 19.01 9.15 41.65
C ASN A 175 19.33 9.65 43.05
N ASP A 176 20.41 10.38 43.24
CA ASP A 176 20.84 10.94 44.53
C ASP A 176 21.06 12.46 44.52
N GLY A 177 21.02 13.07 43.32
CA GLY A 177 21.24 14.49 43.11
C GLY A 177 22.70 14.93 43.10
N ASP A 178 23.64 14.02 43.36
CA ASP A 178 25.09 14.25 43.44
C ASP A 178 25.84 13.56 42.29
N ASN A 179 25.47 12.33 41.98
CA ASN A 179 26.07 11.53 40.88
C ASN A 179 25.19 11.62 39.63
N TRP A 180 25.72 12.19 38.56
CA TRP A 180 24.98 12.50 37.34
C TRP A 180 25.44 11.66 36.16
N THR A 181 24.48 11.13 35.43
CA THR A 181 24.70 10.43 34.14
C THR A 181 24.30 11.38 33.03
N THR A 182 25.20 11.69 32.10
CA THR A 182 24.89 12.48 30.91
C THR A 182 24.11 11.59 29.94
N LEU A 183 22.92 12.02 29.55
CA LEU A 183 21.99 11.33 28.68
C LEU A 183 22.03 11.91 27.26
N ASP A 184 22.22 13.22 27.14
CA ASP A 184 22.38 13.94 25.88
C ASP A 184 23.34 15.11 26.04
N SER A 185 24.07 15.48 24.98
CA SER A 185 25.01 16.58 24.97
C SER A 185 24.91 17.37 23.69
N ARG A 186 24.79 18.68 23.77
CA ARG A 186 24.69 19.60 22.65
C ARG A 186 25.74 20.69 22.71
N ASP A 187 26.30 21.02 21.53
CA ASP A 187 27.33 22.06 21.40
C ASP A 187 27.07 22.85 20.10
N GLY A 188 27.33 24.17 20.18
CA GLY A 188 27.16 25.06 19.03
C GLY A 188 25.71 25.43 18.68
N GLU A 189 24.79 25.27 19.63
CA GLU A 189 23.39 25.63 19.48
C GLU A 189 23.19 27.15 19.51
N THR A 190 23.31 27.78 18.37
CA THR A 190 23.27 29.25 18.21
C THR A 190 22.04 29.71 17.40
N ALA A 191 21.93 31.01 17.20
CA ALA A 191 20.89 31.64 16.38
C ALA A 191 19.45 31.35 16.87
N TRP A 192 19.22 31.42 18.17
CA TRP A 192 17.89 31.34 18.76
C TRP A 192 17.03 32.55 18.36
N SER A 193 15.78 32.32 18.07
CA SER A 193 14.76 33.36 17.89
C SER A 193 13.89 33.52 19.15
N GLY A 194 13.22 34.65 19.31
CA GLY A 194 12.30 34.83 20.44
C GLY A 194 11.19 33.81 20.47
N SER A 195 10.95 33.18 21.61
CA SER A 195 9.98 32.10 21.83
C SER A 195 10.21 30.85 20.99
N GLU A 196 11.38 30.69 20.35
CA GLU A 196 11.72 29.48 19.60
C GLU A 196 11.79 28.28 20.56
N THR A 197 11.16 27.17 20.16
CA THR A 197 11.23 25.89 20.86
C THR A 197 11.98 24.90 20.01
N ARG A 198 13.06 24.31 20.54
CA ARG A 198 13.81 23.21 19.91
C ARG A 198 13.59 21.93 20.67
N TYR A 199 13.44 20.84 19.92
CA TYR A 199 13.14 19.51 20.43
C TYR A 199 14.34 18.58 20.24
N TYR A 200 14.68 17.81 21.29
CA TYR A 200 15.82 16.90 21.33
C TYR A 200 15.38 15.52 21.81
N GLU A 201 15.77 14.49 21.08
CA GLU A 201 15.55 13.10 21.44
C GLU A 201 16.89 12.40 21.72
N PHE A 202 16.85 11.43 22.61
CA PHE A 202 17.99 10.60 22.97
C PHE A 202 17.52 9.22 23.42
N GLU A 203 18.44 8.23 23.38
CA GLU A 203 18.15 6.88 23.84
C GLU A 203 18.35 6.78 25.35
N ASN A 204 17.31 6.41 26.08
CA ASN A 204 17.35 6.13 27.50
C ASN A 204 16.16 5.29 27.94
N ASP A 205 16.42 4.21 28.67
CA ASP A 205 15.45 3.31 29.29
C ASP A 205 15.53 3.32 30.83
N ALA A 206 16.50 4.09 31.40
CA ALA A 206 16.70 4.19 32.83
C ALA A 206 15.82 5.29 33.45
N ALA A 207 15.19 4.96 34.59
CA ALA A 207 14.38 5.90 35.34
C ALA A 207 15.21 6.64 36.41
N TYR A 208 15.07 7.95 36.46
CA TYR A 208 15.79 8.83 37.43
C TYR A 208 14.82 9.61 38.30
N ALA A 209 15.29 9.90 39.53
CA ALA A 209 14.60 10.76 40.50
C ALA A 209 14.84 12.25 40.25
N PHE A 210 15.92 12.59 39.57
CA PHE A 210 16.31 13.95 39.21
C PHE A 210 16.67 14.03 37.75
N TYR A 211 16.27 15.12 37.09
CA TYR A 211 16.78 15.55 35.82
C TYR A 211 17.31 16.96 35.86
N GLN A 212 18.43 17.22 35.18
CA GLN A 212 18.96 18.58 35.06
C GLN A 212 19.44 18.88 33.65
N LEU A 213 19.30 20.13 33.26
CA LEU A 213 19.98 20.73 32.13
C LEU A 213 21.16 21.52 32.67
N LYS A 214 22.38 21.04 32.50
CA LYS A 214 23.62 21.71 32.84
C LYS A 214 24.17 22.41 31.62
N PHE A 215 24.23 23.71 31.62
CA PHE A 215 24.51 24.54 30.45
C PHE A 215 25.76 25.38 30.58
N SER A 216 26.31 25.79 29.46
CA SER A 216 27.45 26.69 29.30
C SER A 216 27.37 27.49 28.00
N GLY A 217 28.23 28.48 27.83
CA GLY A 217 28.33 29.25 26.59
C GLY A 217 27.19 30.22 26.31
N GLY A 218 26.43 30.64 27.34
CA GLY A 218 25.39 31.67 27.22
C GLY A 218 25.83 33.03 27.73
N GLY A 219 24.91 34.02 27.75
CA GLY A 219 25.16 35.33 28.28
C GLY A 219 25.80 36.30 27.28
N GLY A 220 25.25 36.37 26.06
CA GLY A 220 25.87 37.14 24.96
C GLY A 220 25.48 38.60 24.84
N GLY A 221 24.37 39.07 25.43
CA GLY A 221 23.86 40.41 25.22
C GLY A 221 24.40 41.45 26.21
N ASP A 222 24.24 41.20 27.48
CA ASP A 222 24.75 42.03 28.59
C ASP A 222 25.78 41.29 29.46
N GLY A 223 25.98 39.97 29.23
CA GLY A 223 27.00 39.16 29.92
C GLY A 223 26.69 38.81 31.36
N GLU A 224 25.55 39.25 31.90
CA GLU A 224 25.24 39.08 33.32
C GLU A 224 24.54 37.76 33.64
N TYR A 225 23.69 37.23 32.71
CA TYR A 225 22.86 36.07 33.02
C TYR A 225 22.64 35.14 31.81
N SER A 226 22.59 33.84 32.06
CA SER A 226 22.02 32.85 31.12
C SER A 226 20.52 32.69 31.38
N ARG A 227 19.71 32.71 30.31
CA ARG A 227 18.24 32.77 30.36
C ARG A 227 17.57 31.72 29.50
N SER A 228 16.39 31.27 29.90
CA SER A 228 15.49 30.46 29.11
C SER A 228 14.05 30.68 29.59
N ALA A 229 13.05 30.23 28.81
CA ALA A 229 11.65 30.36 29.22
C ALA A 229 11.07 29.02 29.71
N GLU A 230 11.40 27.89 29.08
CA GLU A 230 10.80 26.60 29.43
C GLU A 230 11.80 25.46 29.16
N LEU A 231 11.80 24.46 30.05
CA LEU A 231 12.38 23.13 29.86
C LEU A 231 11.27 22.10 30.06
N ALA A 232 10.86 21.48 29.01
CA ALA A 232 9.91 20.38 29.08
C ALA A 232 10.63 19.05 28.96
N ILE A 233 10.43 18.16 29.92
CA ILE A 233 11.03 16.82 29.98
C ILE A 233 9.94 15.81 29.63
N HIS A 234 10.23 14.93 28.70
CA HIS A 234 9.25 14.04 28.08
C HIS A 234 9.68 12.59 28.07
N GLN A 235 8.68 11.74 28.05
CA GLN A 235 8.75 10.36 27.58
C GLN A 235 8.17 10.29 26.16
N LYS A 236 8.82 9.56 25.24
CA LYS A 236 8.32 9.35 23.88
C LYS A 236 6.91 8.73 23.90
N ALA A 237 6.15 9.02 22.86
CA ALA A 237 4.78 8.53 22.77
C ALA A 237 4.70 7.00 22.65
N SER A 238 5.68 6.36 21.98
CA SER A 238 5.75 4.92 21.82
C SER A 238 5.72 4.12 23.12
N ASP A 239 6.22 4.72 24.20
CA ASP A 239 6.34 4.07 25.51
C ASP A 239 5.17 4.44 26.45
N GLN A 240 4.26 5.28 25.97
CA GLN A 240 3.07 5.64 26.74
C GLN A 240 1.98 4.57 26.61
N THR A 241 1.34 4.26 27.74
CA THR A 241 0.10 3.47 27.70
C THR A 241 -0.99 4.23 26.94
N PRO A 242 -1.85 3.55 26.16
CA PRO A 242 -3.01 4.19 25.54
C PRO A 242 -3.81 5.05 26.51
N PHE A 243 -4.34 6.16 26.05
CA PHE A 243 -5.09 7.13 26.84
C PHE A 243 -6.29 7.69 26.09
N ASP A 244 -7.20 8.33 26.79
CA ASP A 244 -8.45 8.79 26.22
C ASP A 244 -8.28 10.17 25.56
N LEU A 245 -8.94 10.31 24.39
CA LEU A 245 -9.04 11.56 23.63
C LEU A 245 -10.52 11.90 23.52
N THR A 246 -10.92 13.06 24.05
CA THR A 246 -12.31 13.48 24.14
C THR A 246 -12.62 14.59 23.14
N ALA A 247 -13.62 14.38 22.28
CA ALA A 247 -14.16 15.38 21.38
C ALA A 247 -15.19 16.27 22.07
N SER A 248 -15.16 17.58 21.82
CA SER A 248 -16.13 18.54 22.35
C SER A 248 -17.52 18.38 21.74
N SER A 249 -17.64 17.80 20.56
CA SER A 249 -18.91 17.44 19.90
C SER A 249 -18.68 16.32 18.87
N THR A 250 -19.73 15.82 18.23
CA THR A 250 -19.65 14.83 17.14
C THR A 250 -19.50 15.49 15.76
N GLU A 251 -19.65 16.80 15.65
CA GLU A 251 -19.55 17.52 14.38
C GLU A 251 -18.14 17.36 13.76
N GLY A 252 -18.07 17.07 12.46
CA GLY A 252 -16.81 16.78 11.76
C GLY A 252 -16.31 15.34 11.93
N ILE A 253 -16.90 14.54 12.82
CA ILE A 253 -16.55 13.13 13.02
C ILE A 253 -17.61 12.27 12.32
N ASN A 254 -17.20 11.48 11.30
CA ASN A 254 -18.08 10.57 10.56
C ASN A 254 -19.42 11.23 10.13
N GLN A 255 -19.33 12.41 9.51
CA GLN A 255 -20.50 13.21 9.06
C GLN A 255 -21.47 13.59 10.18
N GLY A 256 -20.98 13.75 11.40
CA GLY A 256 -21.76 14.12 12.58
C GLY A 256 -22.24 12.94 13.43
N ALA A 257 -22.01 11.71 13.00
CA ALA A 257 -22.39 10.51 13.76
C ALA A 257 -21.48 10.29 15.00
N GLY A 258 -20.34 10.97 15.08
CA GLY A 258 -19.32 10.75 16.10
C GLY A 258 -18.50 9.50 15.85
N PHE A 259 -17.63 9.15 16.78
CA PHE A 259 -16.83 7.93 16.70
C PHE A 259 -17.72 6.68 16.73
N GLN A 260 -17.35 5.69 15.91
CA GLN A 260 -18.04 4.41 15.76
C GLN A 260 -17.08 3.26 16.06
N SER A 261 -17.60 2.10 16.43
CA SER A 261 -16.77 0.90 16.68
C SER A 261 -15.89 0.53 15.48
N SER A 262 -16.32 0.84 14.26
CA SER A 262 -15.60 0.69 13.01
C SER A 262 -14.41 1.67 12.84
N ASP A 263 -14.22 2.61 13.76
CA ASP A 263 -13.02 3.47 13.81
C ASP A 263 -11.86 2.82 14.58
N THR A 264 -12.05 1.67 15.19
CA THR A 264 -10.93 0.93 15.82
C THR A 264 -9.89 0.55 14.75
N GLY A 265 -8.61 0.82 15.01
CA GLY A 265 -7.51 0.70 14.06
C GLY A 265 -7.35 1.90 13.11
N ARG A 266 -8.27 2.85 13.11
CA ARG A 266 -8.19 4.06 12.30
C ARG A 266 -7.17 5.03 12.87
N HIS A 267 -6.42 5.68 11.99
CA HIS A 267 -5.49 6.72 12.40
C HIS A 267 -6.20 8.05 12.68
N ILE A 268 -5.58 8.86 13.49
CA ILE A 268 -5.97 10.25 13.74
C ILE A 268 -4.71 11.12 13.80
N ARG A 269 -4.74 12.26 13.11
CA ARG A 269 -3.66 13.23 13.09
C ARG A 269 -4.00 14.41 13.97
N LEU A 270 -3.04 14.86 14.76
CA LEU A 270 -3.21 15.90 15.78
C LEU A 270 -2.10 16.95 15.60
N LEU A 271 -2.46 18.22 15.48
CA LEU A 271 -1.51 19.33 15.48
C LEU A 271 -1.35 19.86 16.90
N GLY A 272 -0.19 19.65 17.49
CA GLY A 272 0.12 20.18 18.83
C GLY A 272 0.30 21.70 18.84
N SER A 273 0.24 22.30 20.03
CA SER A 273 0.48 23.74 20.22
C SER A 273 1.92 24.18 19.89
N ASP A 274 2.83 23.24 19.74
CA ASP A 274 4.21 23.42 19.28
C ASP A 274 4.32 23.39 17.74
N SER A 275 3.19 23.41 17.02
CA SER A 275 3.10 23.37 15.56
C SER A 275 3.68 22.10 14.92
N ARG A 276 3.69 20.99 15.65
CA ARG A 276 4.12 19.69 15.12
C ARG A 276 2.93 18.75 15.00
N TYR A 277 2.86 18.05 13.89
CA TYR A 277 1.92 16.96 13.71
C TYR A 277 2.36 15.71 14.47
N ARG A 278 1.38 15.01 15.00
CA ARG A 278 1.48 13.69 15.59
C ARG A 278 0.37 12.83 15.04
N TRP A 279 0.59 11.56 15.01
CA TRP A 279 -0.44 10.63 14.62
C TRP A 279 -0.67 9.61 15.73
N ALA A 280 -1.89 9.10 15.80
CA ALA A 280 -2.29 8.10 16.74
C ALA A 280 -3.17 7.06 16.07
N GLU A 281 -3.17 5.86 16.61
CA GLU A 281 -4.10 4.79 16.30
C GLU A 281 -5.23 4.80 17.33
N ILE A 282 -6.48 4.74 16.87
CA ILE A 282 -7.64 4.53 17.73
C ILE A 282 -7.67 3.05 18.12
N THR A 283 -7.36 2.74 19.37
CA THR A 283 -7.33 1.35 19.87
C THR A 283 -8.69 0.88 20.37
N GLU A 284 -9.56 1.80 20.81
CA GLU A 284 -10.88 1.49 21.33
C GLU A 284 -11.81 2.71 21.19
N VAL A 285 -13.07 2.49 20.87
CA VAL A 285 -14.11 3.52 20.88
C VAL A 285 -14.95 3.37 22.13
N LEU A 286 -14.88 4.34 23.04
CA LEU A 286 -15.57 4.33 24.32
C LEU A 286 -16.98 4.95 24.23
N SER A 287 -17.12 5.97 23.38
CA SER A 287 -18.41 6.61 23.09
C SER A 287 -18.35 7.36 21.75
N THR A 288 -19.45 7.96 21.32
CA THR A 288 -19.47 8.80 20.11
C THR A 288 -18.55 10.03 20.19
N THR A 289 -18.06 10.39 21.37
CA THR A 289 -17.15 11.54 21.60
C THR A 289 -15.86 11.17 22.30
N VAL A 290 -15.64 9.91 22.68
CA VAL A 290 -14.43 9.50 23.42
C VAL A 290 -13.84 8.26 22.76
N VAL A 291 -12.57 8.36 22.43
CA VAL A 291 -11.75 7.25 21.92
C VAL A 291 -10.51 7.06 22.76
N ARG A 292 -10.05 5.83 22.89
CA ARG A 292 -8.72 5.50 23.41
C ARG A 292 -7.74 5.43 22.28
N ILE A 293 -6.63 6.14 22.39
CA ILE A 293 -5.62 6.22 21.36
C ILE A 293 -4.26 5.71 21.84
N ARG A 294 -3.49 5.14 20.92
CA ARG A 294 -2.05 4.95 21.06
C ARG A 294 -1.36 6.02 20.22
N LEU A 295 -0.68 6.94 20.88
CA LEU A 295 0.05 8.00 20.20
C LEU A 295 1.39 7.46 19.65
N HIS A 296 1.79 7.96 18.51
CA HIS A 296 3.04 7.63 17.84
C HIS A 296 3.86 8.90 17.57
N GLY A 297 5.17 8.73 17.41
CA GLY A 297 6.10 9.85 17.22
C GLY A 297 6.29 10.67 18.50
N HIS A 298 6.21 11.98 18.37
CA HIS A 298 6.42 12.89 19.50
C HIS A 298 5.25 12.91 20.48
N ALA A 299 5.53 13.10 21.75
CA ALA A 299 4.50 13.26 22.77
C ALA A 299 3.71 14.58 22.57
N LEU A 300 2.46 14.62 23.06
CA LEU A 300 1.66 15.85 23.03
C LEU A 300 2.25 16.90 24.00
N PRO A 301 2.30 18.17 23.58
CA PRO A 301 2.95 19.22 24.35
C PRO A 301 2.20 19.62 25.63
N ASN A 302 0.87 19.46 25.63
CA ASN A 302 0.01 19.81 26.76
C ASN A 302 -1.36 19.13 26.66
N LEU A 303 -2.27 19.44 27.57
CA LEU A 303 -3.65 18.93 27.61
C LEU A 303 -4.65 19.90 26.99
N ASN A 304 -4.20 20.94 26.29
CA ASN A 304 -5.09 21.90 25.66
C ASN A 304 -5.93 21.26 24.55
N PRO A 305 -7.17 21.74 24.35
CA PRO A 305 -7.99 21.29 23.23
C PRO A 305 -7.29 21.51 21.88
N ILE A 306 -7.16 20.46 21.10
CA ILE A 306 -6.55 20.46 19.76
C ILE A 306 -7.63 20.83 18.75
N VAL A 307 -7.42 21.92 18.02
CA VAL A 307 -8.35 22.44 17.00
C VAL A 307 -8.09 21.81 15.63
N CYS A 308 -6.80 21.74 15.24
CA CYS A 308 -6.40 21.14 13.96
C CYS A 308 -6.16 19.64 14.13
N TRP A 309 -7.06 18.85 13.56
CA TRP A 309 -6.98 17.39 13.56
C TRP A 309 -7.62 16.82 12.30
N ALA A 310 -7.25 15.60 11.93
CA ALA A 310 -7.84 14.88 10.82
C ALA A 310 -7.96 13.39 11.13
N LEU A 311 -9.08 12.77 10.75
CA LEU A 311 -9.24 11.33 10.81
C LEU A 311 -8.55 10.65 9.64
N GLY A 312 -8.06 9.44 9.83
CA GLY A 312 -7.54 8.59 8.78
C GLY A 312 -8.55 8.39 7.66
N ALA A 313 -8.08 8.40 6.42
CA ALA A 313 -8.93 8.25 5.25
C ALA A 313 -9.51 6.84 5.10
N TRP A 314 -8.85 5.84 5.71
CA TRP A 314 -9.20 4.42 5.59
C TRP A 314 -9.66 3.83 6.91
N SER A 315 -10.76 3.13 6.88
CA SER A 315 -11.37 2.40 7.99
C SER A 315 -12.50 1.51 7.47
N GLU A 316 -13.04 0.64 8.30
CA GLU A 316 -14.28 -0.08 7.97
C GLU A 316 -15.44 0.87 7.64
N GLN A 317 -15.45 2.09 8.23
CA GLN A 317 -16.50 3.10 7.98
C GLN A 317 -16.34 3.81 6.63
N SER A 318 -15.10 4.10 6.20
CA SER A 318 -14.83 4.87 4.97
C SER A 318 -14.48 3.99 3.78
N GLY A 319 -14.32 2.68 3.98
CA GLY A 319 -13.81 1.73 3.00
C GLY A 319 -12.29 1.78 2.89
N TRP A 320 -11.75 0.80 2.17
CA TRP A 320 -10.32 0.61 1.94
C TRP A 320 -9.95 0.93 0.49
N PRO A 321 -8.66 1.03 0.14
CA PRO A 321 -8.24 1.26 -1.25
C PRO A 321 -8.73 0.16 -2.20
N HIS A 322 -9.10 0.54 -3.43
CA HIS A 322 -9.56 -0.40 -4.46
C HIS A 322 -8.51 -0.71 -5.52
N CYS A 323 -7.49 0.12 -5.68
CA CYS A 323 -6.41 -0.11 -6.64
C CYS A 323 -5.06 0.32 -6.07
N ALA A 324 -4.02 -0.40 -6.50
CA ALA A 324 -2.63 -0.20 -6.09
C ALA A 324 -1.73 -0.05 -7.31
N GLY A 325 -0.63 0.67 -7.16
CA GLY A 325 0.41 0.87 -8.16
C GLY A 325 1.65 1.49 -7.54
N PHE A 326 2.70 1.64 -8.32
CA PHE A 326 3.89 2.39 -7.92
C PHE A 326 4.09 3.58 -8.83
N TYR A 327 4.70 4.64 -8.33
CA TYR A 327 5.14 5.79 -9.10
C TYR A 327 6.31 6.49 -8.43
N GLN A 328 7.44 6.61 -9.14
CA GLN A 328 8.64 7.30 -8.67
C GLN A 328 9.03 6.94 -7.22
N ALA A 329 9.22 5.64 -6.96
CA ALA A 329 9.56 5.09 -5.65
C ALA A 329 8.54 5.39 -4.53
N ARG A 330 7.27 5.61 -4.86
CA ARG A 330 6.15 5.76 -3.94
C ARG A 330 5.12 4.67 -4.20
N LEU A 331 4.57 4.10 -3.15
CA LEU A 331 3.38 3.25 -3.24
C LEU A 331 2.17 4.15 -3.41
N ALA A 332 1.36 3.86 -4.42
CA ALA A 332 0.16 4.60 -4.74
C ALA A 332 -1.07 3.73 -4.50
N PHE A 333 -2.05 4.28 -3.78
CA PHE A 333 -3.36 3.69 -3.62
C PHE A 333 -4.43 4.61 -4.19
N GLY A 334 -5.47 4.04 -4.80
CA GLY A 334 -6.54 4.81 -5.41
C GLY A 334 -7.89 4.43 -4.87
N ARG A 335 -8.72 5.44 -4.72
CA ARG A 335 -10.12 5.46 -4.28
C ARG A 335 -10.42 4.60 -3.05
N ASN A 336 -11.36 5.06 -2.25
CA ASN A 336 -12.16 4.24 -1.36
C ASN A 336 -13.65 4.59 -1.55
N ASP A 337 -14.53 4.06 -0.74
CA ASP A 337 -15.98 4.26 -0.92
C ASP A 337 -16.42 5.71 -0.69
N THR A 338 -15.79 6.40 0.25
CA THR A 338 -16.09 7.81 0.58
C THR A 338 -15.34 8.81 -0.28
N MET A 339 -14.16 8.45 -0.79
CA MET A 339 -13.29 9.30 -1.61
C MET A 339 -12.97 8.63 -2.97
N PRO A 340 -13.96 8.48 -3.86
CA PRO A 340 -13.83 7.68 -5.08
C PRO A 340 -12.87 8.29 -6.12
N ARG A 341 -12.40 9.53 -5.93
CA ARG A 341 -11.56 10.27 -6.86
C ARG A 341 -10.16 10.58 -6.32
N THR A 342 -9.79 10.02 -5.18
CA THR A 342 -8.53 10.36 -4.52
C THR A 342 -7.48 9.29 -4.79
N VAL A 343 -6.27 9.75 -5.07
CA VAL A 343 -5.04 8.95 -5.08
C VAL A 343 -4.20 9.37 -3.89
N TRP A 344 -3.71 8.40 -3.15
CA TRP A 344 -2.77 8.57 -2.05
C TRP A 344 -1.42 7.99 -2.46
N LEU A 345 -0.36 8.76 -2.31
CA LEU A 345 1.01 8.31 -2.55
C LEU A 345 1.78 8.38 -1.23
N SER A 346 2.55 7.34 -0.96
CA SER A 346 3.41 7.27 0.21
C SER A 346 4.54 8.30 0.13
N LYS A 347 5.26 8.50 1.24
CA LYS A 347 6.59 9.11 1.22
C LYS A 347 7.50 8.32 0.28
N SER A 348 8.49 9.01 -0.27
CA SER A 348 9.47 8.40 -1.16
C SER A 348 10.26 7.33 -0.41
N LEU A 349 10.27 6.09 -0.92
CA LEU A 349 10.92 4.90 -0.33
C LEU A 349 10.34 4.40 1.00
N GLU A 350 9.37 5.09 1.59
CA GLU A 350 8.68 4.70 2.82
C GLU A 350 7.23 4.31 2.51
N PHE A 351 7.02 3.09 2.02
CA PHE A 351 5.73 2.66 1.47
C PHE A 351 4.58 2.61 2.50
N GLY A 352 4.89 2.52 3.79
CA GLY A 352 3.90 2.56 4.88
C GLY A 352 3.56 3.98 5.37
N ASN A 353 4.28 5.00 4.93
CA ASN A 353 4.18 6.34 5.45
C ASN A 353 3.49 7.28 4.43
N PHE A 354 2.28 7.75 4.74
CA PHE A 354 1.51 8.69 3.92
C PHE A 354 1.40 10.08 4.60
N GLY A 355 2.20 10.31 5.63
CA GLY A 355 2.22 11.53 6.41
C GLY A 355 2.86 12.71 5.68
N GLN A 356 2.70 13.88 6.27
CA GLN A 356 3.31 15.13 5.82
C GLN A 356 4.04 15.80 6.98
N SER A 357 5.22 16.33 6.69
CA SER A 357 6.07 17.04 7.64
C SER A 357 5.63 18.50 7.84
N VAL A 358 6.14 19.15 8.87
CA VAL A 358 6.01 20.60 9.04
C VAL A 358 7.41 21.15 9.36
N PRO A 359 7.98 21.95 8.45
CA PRO A 359 7.46 22.34 7.12
C PRO A 359 7.35 21.16 6.16
N VAL A 360 6.52 21.28 5.11
CA VAL A 360 6.32 20.24 4.10
C VAL A 360 7.63 20.01 3.33
N GLU A 361 8.00 18.73 3.16
CA GLU A 361 9.18 18.27 2.44
C GLU A 361 8.80 17.63 1.09
N ASP A 362 9.74 17.64 0.14
CA ASP A 362 9.52 17.04 -1.20
C ASP A 362 9.29 15.52 -1.14
N SER A 363 9.80 14.85 -0.13
CA SER A 363 9.64 13.42 0.12
C SER A 363 8.29 13.03 0.69
N ASP A 364 7.52 13.98 1.20
CA ASP A 364 6.27 13.74 1.93
C ASP A 364 5.19 13.01 1.12
N GLY A 365 4.28 12.35 1.85
CA GLY A 365 3.10 11.72 1.29
C GLY A 365 2.15 12.72 0.64
N LEU A 366 1.40 12.26 -0.37
CA LEU A 366 0.44 13.10 -1.10
C LEU A 366 -0.95 12.48 -1.06
N SER A 367 -1.96 13.34 -0.86
CA SER A 367 -3.38 13.00 -1.04
C SER A 367 -3.95 13.92 -2.12
N ILE A 368 -4.29 13.36 -3.28
CA ILE A 368 -4.66 14.16 -4.46
C ILE A 368 -6.04 13.74 -4.94
N SER A 369 -7.01 14.62 -4.78
CA SER A 369 -8.36 14.43 -5.34
C SER A 369 -8.44 14.94 -6.77
N MET A 370 -8.93 14.10 -7.68
CA MET A 370 -9.09 14.46 -9.08
C MET A 370 -10.18 15.52 -9.21
N THR A 371 -9.83 16.67 -9.77
CA THR A 371 -10.77 17.76 -10.06
C THR A 371 -11.51 17.53 -11.38
N GLY A 372 -12.80 17.85 -11.45
CA GLY A 372 -13.59 17.71 -12.67
C GLY A 372 -15.10 17.78 -12.41
N GLY A 373 -15.86 18.12 -13.45
CA GLY A 373 -17.31 18.33 -13.36
C GLY A 373 -18.19 17.08 -13.20
N ARG A 374 -17.61 15.87 -13.24
CA ARG A 374 -18.33 14.60 -13.07
C ARG A 374 -17.70 13.78 -11.96
N LEU A 375 -18.52 13.09 -11.18
CA LEU A 375 -18.08 12.09 -10.20
C LEU A 375 -17.63 10.84 -10.96
N ASN A 376 -16.34 10.73 -11.21
CA ASN A 376 -15.73 9.60 -11.88
C ASN A 376 -14.86 8.84 -10.88
N ALA A 377 -15.32 7.67 -10.44
CA ALA A 377 -14.53 6.80 -9.58
C ALA A 377 -13.28 6.30 -10.31
N ILE A 378 -12.16 6.22 -9.61
CA ILE A 378 -10.92 5.64 -10.14
C ILE A 378 -11.13 4.14 -10.35
N SER A 379 -10.74 3.65 -11.50
CA SER A 379 -10.85 2.25 -11.90
C SER A 379 -9.54 1.50 -11.74
N PHE A 380 -8.44 2.14 -12.10
CA PHE A 380 -7.08 1.63 -11.95
C PHE A 380 -6.07 2.78 -11.91
N ILE A 381 -4.86 2.48 -11.45
CA ILE A 381 -3.69 3.35 -11.51
C ILE A 381 -2.51 2.55 -12.09
N GLU A 382 -1.73 3.16 -13.00
CA GLU A 382 -0.62 2.50 -13.68
C GLU A 382 0.47 3.51 -14.04
N GLU A 383 1.74 3.14 -13.97
CA GLU A 383 2.85 4.00 -14.39
C GLU A 383 3.07 3.90 -15.90
N SER A 384 3.08 5.04 -16.59
CA SER A 384 3.43 5.13 -18.01
C SER A 384 4.00 6.51 -18.32
N GLY A 385 5.21 6.78 -17.81
CA GLY A 385 5.83 8.09 -17.80
C GLY A 385 5.27 9.00 -16.71
N ASP A 386 4.01 9.43 -16.83
CA ASP A 386 3.20 9.94 -15.72
C ASP A 386 2.45 8.78 -15.04
N LEU A 387 1.90 9.01 -13.87
CA LEU A 387 0.93 8.10 -13.27
C LEU A 387 -0.40 8.23 -14.03
N VAL A 388 -0.77 7.19 -14.77
CA VAL A 388 -2.02 7.10 -15.50
C VAL A 388 -3.13 6.66 -14.57
N ILE A 389 -4.23 7.41 -14.56
CA ILE A 389 -5.39 7.16 -13.73
C ILE A 389 -6.59 6.92 -14.64
N GLY A 390 -7.03 5.67 -14.70
CA GLY A 390 -8.27 5.30 -15.35
C GLY A 390 -9.46 5.62 -14.44
N THR A 391 -10.50 6.23 -15.01
CA THR A 391 -11.76 6.48 -14.29
C THR A 391 -12.96 6.04 -15.12
N ASN A 392 -14.12 5.90 -14.50
CA ASN A 392 -15.35 5.51 -15.20
C ASN A 392 -15.72 6.40 -16.40
N GLY A 393 -15.21 7.61 -16.50
CA GLY A 393 -15.60 8.56 -17.54
C GLY A 393 -14.44 9.32 -18.21
N SER A 394 -13.20 9.00 -17.87
CA SER A 394 -12.03 9.69 -18.46
C SER A 394 -10.73 8.95 -18.15
N MET A 395 -9.72 9.15 -18.99
CA MET A 395 -8.33 8.85 -18.66
C MET A 395 -7.63 10.14 -18.24
N ARG A 396 -6.83 10.05 -17.19
CA ARG A 396 -6.10 11.17 -16.59
C ARG A 396 -4.64 10.83 -16.38
N THR A 397 -3.82 11.87 -16.28
CA THR A 397 -2.41 11.73 -15.87
C THR A 397 -2.13 12.62 -14.67
N LEU A 398 -1.28 12.12 -13.79
CA LEU A 398 -0.75 12.80 -12.63
C LEU A 398 0.77 12.68 -12.67
N GLY A 399 1.46 13.80 -12.50
CA GLY A 399 2.92 13.85 -12.51
C GLY A 399 3.42 15.20 -12.01
N PRO A 400 4.73 15.43 -12.04
CA PRO A 400 5.32 16.72 -11.69
C PRO A 400 4.96 17.81 -12.73
N ALA A 401 5.03 19.06 -12.33
CA ALA A 401 4.77 20.20 -13.21
C ALA A 401 5.72 20.22 -14.42
N ALA A 402 6.98 19.92 -14.20
CA ALA A 402 7.99 19.72 -15.25
C ALA A 402 8.43 18.24 -15.26
N SER A 403 8.55 17.67 -16.45
CA SER A 403 8.91 16.23 -16.63
C SER A 403 10.34 15.88 -16.17
N THR A 404 11.16 16.88 -15.89
CA THR A 404 12.54 16.71 -15.38
C THR A 404 12.63 16.74 -13.86
N GLU A 405 11.51 16.98 -13.17
CA GLU A 405 11.43 17.02 -11.72
C GLU A 405 10.83 15.74 -11.16
N ALA A 406 11.13 15.44 -9.91
CA ALA A 406 10.41 14.40 -9.17
C ALA A 406 9.06 14.94 -8.67
N LEU A 407 8.08 14.06 -8.51
CA LEU A 407 6.80 14.43 -7.93
C LEU A 407 6.96 14.79 -6.44
N ALA A 408 6.49 15.98 -6.09
CA ALA A 408 6.54 16.53 -4.73
C ALA A 408 5.22 17.27 -4.41
N PRO A 409 4.90 17.50 -3.13
CA PRO A 409 3.66 18.20 -2.73
C PRO A 409 3.48 19.56 -3.40
N GLY A 410 4.58 20.28 -3.68
CA GLY A 410 4.56 21.62 -4.28
C GLY A 410 4.46 21.68 -5.81
N ASN A 411 4.60 20.55 -6.54
CA ASN A 411 4.71 20.57 -8.01
C ASN A 411 3.75 19.62 -8.74
N VAL A 412 2.65 19.25 -8.10
CA VAL A 412 1.68 18.30 -8.67
C VAL A 412 0.94 18.90 -9.88
N ARG A 413 0.98 18.19 -10.99
CA ARG A 413 0.19 18.46 -12.19
C ARG A 413 -0.78 17.31 -12.44
N GLN A 414 -2.06 17.59 -12.52
CA GLN A 414 -3.08 16.63 -12.96
C GLN A 414 -3.74 17.13 -14.25
N LYS A 415 -3.95 16.24 -15.21
CA LYS A 415 -4.56 16.58 -16.50
C LYS A 415 -5.54 15.49 -16.96
N GLN A 416 -6.74 15.89 -17.36
CA GLN A 416 -7.62 15.01 -18.09
C GLN A 416 -7.13 14.92 -19.54
N GLN A 417 -6.89 13.72 -20.03
CA GLN A 417 -6.38 13.47 -21.38
C GLN A 417 -7.50 13.12 -22.37
N THR A 418 -8.43 12.28 -21.95
CA THR A 418 -9.55 11.84 -22.81
C THR A 418 -10.86 11.80 -22.03
N THR A 419 -11.97 11.69 -22.73
CA THR A 419 -13.32 11.49 -22.17
C THR A 419 -13.78 10.05 -22.26
N THR A 420 -12.91 9.13 -22.68
CA THR A 420 -13.17 7.69 -22.69
C THR A 420 -12.92 7.11 -21.32
N GLY A 421 -13.91 6.48 -20.73
CA GLY A 421 -13.81 5.85 -19.41
C GLY A 421 -13.23 4.44 -19.47
N SER A 422 -12.75 3.95 -18.35
CA SER A 422 -12.16 2.62 -18.19
C SER A 422 -12.94 1.73 -17.23
N ALA A 423 -12.88 0.43 -17.45
CA ALA A 423 -13.34 -0.57 -16.47
C ALA A 423 -12.32 -0.77 -15.35
N SER A 424 -12.77 -1.31 -14.21
CA SER A 424 -11.89 -1.76 -13.13
C SER A 424 -11.28 -3.13 -13.49
N ILE A 425 -10.40 -3.12 -14.47
CA ILE A 425 -9.63 -4.24 -14.97
C ILE A 425 -8.21 -3.70 -15.13
N ALA A 426 -7.22 -4.45 -14.65
CA ALA A 426 -5.81 -4.07 -14.79
C ALA A 426 -5.48 -3.90 -16.27
N PRO A 427 -4.94 -2.76 -16.70
CA PRO A 427 -4.51 -2.57 -18.09
C PRO A 427 -3.24 -3.38 -18.35
N VAL A 428 -2.83 -3.47 -19.61
CA VAL A 428 -1.56 -4.06 -20.01
C VAL A 428 -0.72 -3.06 -20.77
N THR A 429 0.59 -3.09 -20.54
CA THR A 429 1.54 -2.24 -21.26
C THR A 429 2.18 -3.02 -22.40
N VAL A 430 2.02 -2.54 -23.62
CA VAL A 430 2.64 -3.08 -24.83
C VAL A 430 3.66 -2.06 -25.33
N SER A 431 4.95 -2.36 -25.15
CA SER A 431 6.05 -1.41 -25.39
C SER A 431 5.87 -0.11 -24.57
N ASN A 432 5.48 0.98 -25.20
CA ASN A 432 5.22 2.29 -24.57
C ASN A 432 3.74 2.70 -24.62
N THR A 433 2.84 1.76 -24.89
CA THR A 433 1.41 2.01 -25.03
C THR A 433 0.65 1.21 -23.98
N LEU A 434 -0.19 1.88 -23.21
CA LEU A 434 -1.10 1.22 -22.29
C LEU A 434 -2.35 0.80 -23.07
N VAL A 435 -2.77 -0.46 -22.91
CA VAL A 435 -4.02 -0.98 -23.46
C VAL A 435 -4.97 -1.33 -22.33
N TYR A 436 -6.19 -0.81 -22.40
CA TYR A 436 -7.18 -0.95 -21.33
C TYR A 436 -8.58 -1.27 -21.85
N ALA A 437 -9.38 -1.88 -21.00
CA ALA A 437 -10.79 -2.15 -21.29
C ALA A 437 -11.64 -0.88 -21.06
N GLY A 438 -12.47 -0.51 -22.01
CA GLY A 438 -13.42 0.59 -21.87
C GLY A 438 -14.45 0.33 -20.74
N PHE A 439 -15.09 1.37 -20.24
CA PHE A 439 -15.97 1.32 -19.06
C PHE A 439 -17.03 0.21 -19.12
N HIS A 440 -17.64 -0.01 -20.28
CA HIS A 440 -18.65 -1.05 -20.47
C HIS A 440 -18.05 -2.46 -20.70
N LYS A 441 -16.73 -2.61 -20.59
CA LYS A 441 -16.00 -3.87 -20.76
C LYS A 441 -16.08 -4.51 -22.17
N ALA A 442 -16.65 -3.82 -23.14
CA ALA A 442 -16.89 -4.37 -24.48
C ALA A 442 -15.93 -3.85 -25.56
N THR A 443 -14.99 -3.01 -25.20
CA THR A 443 -14.03 -2.38 -26.11
C THR A 443 -12.63 -2.39 -25.52
N LEU A 444 -11.61 -2.46 -26.38
CA LEU A 444 -10.21 -2.20 -26.03
C LEU A 444 -9.79 -0.86 -26.61
N HIS A 445 -9.07 -0.12 -25.81
CA HIS A 445 -8.50 1.17 -26.20
C HIS A 445 -7.00 1.18 -25.92
N GLU A 446 -6.24 1.81 -26.81
CA GLU A 446 -4.86 2.19 -26.50
C GLU A 446 -4.83 3.54 -25.79
N PHE A 447 -3.80 3.76 -24.99
CA PHE A 447 -3.52 5.07 -24.38
C PHE A 447 -2.03 5.36 -24.54
N SER A 448 -1.71 6.34 -25.36
CA SER A 448 -0.32 6.65 -25.69
C SER A 448 -0.15 8.13 -25.94
N TYR A 449 1.04 8.65 -25.62
CA TYR A 449 1.39 10.02 -25.91
C TYR A 449 1.55 10.25 -27.41
N ASN A 450 0.94 11.30 -27.92
CA ASN A 450 1.08 11.76 -29.29
C ASN A 450 1.72 13.14 -29.33
N TYR A 451 2.87 13.24 -29.99
CA TYR A 451 3.65 14.47 -30.04
C TYR A 451 2.91 15.58 -30.81
N ASP A 452 2.26 15.25 -31.93
CA ASP A 452 1.55 16.24 -32.77
C ASP A 452 0.33 16.84 -32.04
N ALA A 453 -0.34 16.04 -31.21
CA ALA A 453 -1.46 16.49 -30.39
C ALA A 453 -1.01 17.11 -29.06
N ASN A 454 0.27 17.02 -28.72
CA ASN A 454 0.82 17.39 -27.43
C ASN A 454 -0.03 16.86 -26.25
N GLY A 455 -0.36 15.59 -26.31
CA GLY A 455 -1.22 14.95 -25.33
C GLY A 455 -1.40 13.45 -25.59
N TYR A 456 -2.13 12.80 -24.70
CA TYR A 456 -2.44 11.39 -24.86
C TYR A 456 -3.70 11.21 -25.72
N LEU A 457 -3.67 10.23 -26.60
CA LEU A 457 -4.80 9.78 -27.39
C LEU A 457 -5.27 8.42 -26.92
N SER A 458 -6.53 8.13 -27.15
CA SER A 458 -7.15 6.84 -26.78
C SER A 458 -8.04 6.31 -27.89
N PRO A 459 -7.46 5.90 -29.05
CA PRO A 459 -8.22 5.25 -30.10
C PRO A 459 -8.70 3.87 -29.66
N GLU A 460 -9.84 3.47 -30.19
CA GLU A 460 -10.41 2.14 -30.00
C GLU A 460 -9.76 1.14 -30.97
N LEU A 461 -9.34 -0.02 -30.43
CA LEU A 461 -8.72 -1.11 -31.18
C LEU A 461 -9.76 -2.10 -31.73
N THR A 462 -10.97 -2.11 -31.18
CA THR A 462 -11.98 -3.16 -31.43
C THR A 462 -13.04 -2.80 -32.47
N VAL A 463 -12.92 -1.66 -33.15
CA VAL A 463 -13.92 -1.11 -34.09
C VAL A 463 -14.36 -2.10 -35.14
N LEU A 464 -13.45 -2.92 -35.69
CA LEU A 464 -13.76 -3.94 -36.73
C LEU A 464 -14.11 -5.30 -36.14
N SER A 465 -13.97 -5.51 -34.85
CA SER A 465 -14.15 -6.79 -34.17
C SER A 465 -15.01 -6.71 -32.90
N ASP A 466 -15.91 -5.73 -32.83
CA ASP A 466 -16.77 -5.47 -31.67
C ASP A 466 -17.54 -6.72 -31.22
N HIS A 467 -17.97 -7.53 -32.16
CA HIS A 467 -18.72 -8.79 -31.92
C HIS A 467 -17.93 -9.81 -31.09
N ALA A 468 -16.57 -9.74 -31.10
CA ALA A 468 -15.73 -10.64 -30.33
C ALA A 468 -15.73 -10.29 -28.82
N PHE A 469 -16.06 -9.05 -28.46
CA PHE A 469 -15.99 -8.52 -27.10
C PHE A 469 -17.35 -8.22 -26.47
N LYS A 470 -18.46 -8.39 -27.18
CA LYS A 470 -19.84 -8.09 -26.70
C LYS A 470 -20.20 -8.65 -25.32
N PRO A 471 -19.81 -9.90 -24.96
CA PRO A 471 -20.11 -10.41 -23.63
C PRO A 471 -19.42 -9.67 -22.49
N GLY A 472 -18.35 -8.94 -22.80
CA GLY A 472 -17.56 -8.18 -21.85
C GLY A 472 -16.22 -8.84 -21.52
N ILE A 473 -15.23 -8.02 -21.20
CA ILE A 473 -13.86 -8.43 -20.83
C ILE A 473 -13.84 -8.65 -19.31
N ALA A 474 -13.25 -9.75 -18.85
CA ALA A 474 -13.05 -10.07 -17.44
C ALA A 474 -11.62 -9.77 -16.97
N PHE A 475 -10.62 -10.09 -17.81
CA PHE A 475 -9.21 -9.82 -17.53
C PHE A 475 -8.43 -9.57 -18.82
N LEU A 476 -7.26 -8.96 -18.69
CA LEU A 476 -6.27 -8.74 -19.74
C LEU A 476 -4.92 -9.29 -19.29
N SER A 477 -4.16 -9.85 -20.24
CA SER A 477 -2.76 -10.21 -20.02
C SER A 477 -1.98 -10.09 -21.33
N TYR A 478 -0.71 -9.68 -21.27
CA TYR A 478 0.10 -9.45 -22.46
C TYR A 478 1.21 -10.50 -22.59
N GLN A 479 1.30 -11.08 -23.76
CA GLN A 479 2.37 -11.97 -24.21
C GLN A 479 3.21 -11.21 -25.23
N GLU A 480 4.52 -11.10 -25.00
CA GLU A 480 5.46 -10.43 -25.91
C GLU A 480 6.04 -11.43 -26.93
N THR A 481 6.41 -12.60 -26.46
CA THR A 481 7.14 -13.62 -27.24
C THR A 481 6.40 -14.96 -27.22
N PRO A 482 6.30 -15.72 -28.33
CA PRO A 482 6.87 -15.45 -29.67
C PRO A 482 6.09 -14.41 -30.48
N ASP A 483 4.83 -14.20 -30.18
CA ASP A 483 3.96 -13.28 -30.88
C ASP A 483 3.38 -12.26 -29.90
N SER A 484 3.31 -10.99 -30.33
CA SER A 484 2.70 -9.91 -29.52
C SER A 484 1.18 -10.09 -29.47
N LEU A 485 0.70 -10.68 -28.37
CA LEU A 485 -0.70 -11.03 -28.15
C LEU A 485 -1.23 -10.40 -26.86
N ILE A 486 -2.35 -9.71 -26.95
CA ILE A 486 -3.14 -9.33 -25.79
C ILE A 486 -4.22 -10.39 -25.59
N TRP A 487 -4.09 -11.15 -24.53
CA TRP A 487 -5.07 -12.15 -24.12
C TRP A 487 -6.19 -11.48 -23.32
N CYS A 488 -7.42 -11.69 -23.76
CA CYS A 488 -8.61 -11.16 -23.12
C CYS A 488 -9.52 -12.32 -22.72
N GLY A 489 -9.70 -12.53 -21.43
CA GLY A 489 -10.75 -13.41 -20.95
C GLY A 489 -12.09 -12.68 -21.00
N ARG A 490 -13.13 -13.33 -21.54
CA ARG A 490 -14.47 -12.77 -21.57
C ARG A 490 -15.28 -13.23 -20.36
N THR A 491 -16.32 -12.48 -20.02
CA THR A 491 -17.20 -12.81 -18.89
C THR A 491 -18.01 -14.11 -19.12
N ASP A 492 -18.16 -14.55 -20.36
CA ASP A 492 -18.76 -15.84 -20.71
C ASP A 492 -17.75 -16.99 -20.82
N GLY A 493 -16.49 -16.74 -20.46
CA GLY A 493 -15.43 -17.75 -20.39
C GLY A 493 -14.68 -18.03 -21.69
N VAL A 494 -15.02 -17.36 -22.77
CA VAL A 494 -14.28 -17.50 -24.03
C VAL A 494 -13.00 -16.65 -23.96
N LEU A 495 -11.88 -17.23 -24.35
CA LEU A 495 -10.62 -16.54 -24.47
C LEU A 495 -10.52 -15.87 -25.86
N VAL A 496 -10.05 -14.64 -25.91
CA VAL A 496 -9.83 -13.88 -27.14
C VAL A 496 -8.37 -13.45 -27.18
N ALA A 497 -7.69 -13.74 -28.27
CA ALA A 497 -6.37 -13.23 -28.57
C ALA A 497 -6.47 -12.04 -29.52
N THR A 498 -5.83 -10.94 -29.17
CA THR A 498 -5.69 -9.77 -30.03
C THR A 498 -4.22 -9.61 -30.39
N THR A 499 -3.87 -9.93 -31.63
CA THR A 499 -2.55 -9.60 -32.19
C THR A 499 -2.44 -8.07 -32.29
N TYR A 500 -1.44 -7.49 -31.68
CA TYR A 500 -1.28 -6.05 -31.67
C TYR A 500 0.18 -5.65 -31.98
N ASP A 501 0.37 -5.10 -33.19
CA ASP A 501 1.64 -4.45 -33.59
C ASP A 501 1.34 -3.04 -34.09
N ARG A 502 1.63 -2.07 -33.22
CA ARG A 502 1.38 -0.66 -33.51
C ARG A 502 2.23 -0.13 -34.65
N HIS A 503 3.49 -0.55 -34.76
CA HIS A 503 4.41 -0.06 -35.78
C HIS A 503 3.99 -0.51 -37.17
N GLN A 504 3.48 -1.74 -37.30
CA GLN A 504 2.97 -2.28 -38.53
C GLN A 504 1.48 -2.03 -38.74
N LYS A 505 0.80 -1.41 -37.76
CA LYS A 505 -0.65 -1.16 -37.78
C LYS A 505 -1.47 -2.43 -37.90
N VAL A 506 -1.01 -3.52 -37.30
CA VAL A 506 -1.71 -4.79 -37.28
C VAL A 506 -2.55 -4.88 -36.01
N VAL A 507 -3.86 -5.12 -36.21
CA VAL A 507 -4.79 -5.50 -35.14
C VAL A 507 -5.60 -6.69 -35.68
N GLY A 508 -5.37 -7.87 -35.15
CA GLY A 508 -6.07 -9.09 -35.51
C GLY A 508 -6.72 -9.74 -34.30
N VAL A 509 -7.95 -10.21 -34.43
CA VAL A 509 -8.68 -10.77 -33.29
C VAL A 509 -9.11 -12.20 -33.60
N SER A 510 -8.81 -13.14 -32.70
CA SER A 510 -9.25 -14.53 -32.78
C SER A 510 -9.90 -14.98 -31.47
N ARG A 511 -10.87 -15.91 -31.57
CA ARG A 511 -11.53 -16.50 -30.39
C ARG A 511 -11.02 -17.92 -30.17
N HIS A 512 -10.76 -18.24 -28.92
CA HIS A 512 -10.29 -19.53 -28.49
C HIS A 512 -11.31 -20.13 -27.51
N ILE A 513 -12.01 -21.17 -27.97
CA ILE A 513 -12.99 -21.91 -27.18
C ILE A 513 -12.29 -23.14 -26.64
N VAL A 514 -12.04 -23.17 -25.35
CA VAL A 514 -11.36 -24.28 -24.68
C VAL A 514 -12.30 -25.50 -24.64
N ALA A 515 -11.77 -26.69 -24.96
CA ALA A 515 -12.53 -27.92 -24.97
C ALA A 515 -13.05 -28.33 -23.58
N GLY A 516 -14.09 -29.16 -23.59
CA GLY A 516 -14.85 -29.60 -22.42
C GLY A 516 -16.12 -28.78 -22.23
N GLY A 517 -16.98 -29.23 -21.34
CA GLY A 517 -18.28 -28.63 -21.06
C GLY A 517 -18.37 -28.06 -19.66
N HIS A 518 -19.19 -27.01 -19.50
CA HIS A 518 -19.67 -26.55 -18.19
C HIS A 518 -21.11 -26.04 -18.33
N ALA A 519 -22.01 -26.56 -17.49
CA ALA A 519 -23.44 -26.32 -17.63
C ALA A 519 -23.91 -26.69 -19.09
N ASP A 520 -24.61 -25.77 -19.76
CA ASP A 520 -25.08 -25.98 -21.14
C ASP A 520 -24.12 -25.43 -22.21
N GLY A 521 -22.87 -25.08 -21.84
CA GLY A 521 -21.88 -24.42 -22.69
C GLY A 521 -20.50 -25.09 -22.70
N ALA A 522 -19.56 -24.40 -23.31
CA ALA A 522 -18.15 -24.79 -23.30
C ALA A 522 -17.51 -24.59 -21.93
N ALA A 523 -16.29 -25.08 -21.74
CA ALA A 523 -15.47 -24.76 -20.57
C ALA A 523 -15.25 -23.26 -20.45
N ILE A 524 -15.08 -22.80 -19.20
CA ILE A 524 -14.95 -21.39 -18.88
C ILE A 524 -13.52 -21.08 -18.45
N VAL A 525 -12.85 -20.16 -19.12
CA VAL A 525 -11.60 -19.54 -18.65
C VAL A 525 -11.97 -18.43 -17.67
N GLU A 526 -11.77 -18.68 -16.36
CA GLU A 526 -12.17 -17.74 -15.30
C GLU A 526 -11.14 -16.62 -15.10
N SER A 527 -9.86 -16.94 -15.24
CA SER A 527 -8.77 -15.96 -15.17
C SER A 527 -7.54 -16.46 -15.93
N GLY A 528 -6.58 -15.57 -16.21
CA GLY A 528 -5.33 -15.93 -16.84
C GLY A 528 -4.26 -14.85 -16.63
N CYS A 529 -3.01 -15.29 -16.63
CA CYS A 529 -1.84 -14.43 -16.59
C CYS A 529 -0.73 -14.99 -17.48
N VAL A 530 0.06 -14.12 -18.06
CA VAL A 530 1.23 -14.50 -18.84
C VAL A 530 2.45 -14.53 -17.92
N VAL A 531 3.21 -15.61 -17.98
CA VAL A 531 4.43 -15.83 -17.21
C VAL A 531 5.58 -16.09 -18.18
N PRO A 532 6.70 -15.36 -18.08
CA PRO A 532 7.87 -15.61 -18.90
C PRO A 532 8.53 -16.95 -18.54
N VAL A 533 8.94 -17.71 -19.57
CA VAL A 533 9.68 -18.96 -19.45
C VAL A 533 10.92 -18.88 -20.35
N GLU A 534 11.86 -19.85 -20.27
CA GLU A 534 13.09 -19.82 -21.06
C GLU A 534 12.86 -19.73 -22.58
N THR A 535 11.77 -20.30 -23.07
CA THR A 535 11.47 -20.38 -24.51
C THR A 535 10.53 -19.28 -25.01
N GLY A 536 10.08 -18.36 -24.15
CA GLY A 536 9.12 -17.30 -24.48
C GLY A 536 8.15 -17.04 -23.33
N ASP A 537 7.00 -16.50 -23.64
CA ASP A 537 5.94 -16.22 -22.67
C ASP A 537 4.84 -17.27 -22.76
N ARG A 538 4.33 -17.70 -21.64
CA ARG A 538 3.31 -18.72 -21.55
C ARG A 538 2.06 -18.20 -20.82
N LEU A 539 0.89 -18.31 -21.47
CA LEU A 539 -0.38 -17.98 -20.83
C LEU A 539 -0.79 -19.11 -19.87
N TRP A 540 -0.91 -18.80 -18.60
CA TRP A 540 -1.49 -19.67 -17.57
C TRP A 540 -2.95 -19.28 -17.33
N MET A 541 -3.83 -20.27 -17.14
CA MET A 541 -5.29 -20.07 -17.07
C MET A 541 -5.88 -20.92 -15.94
N ILE A 542 -6.95 -20.42 -15.34
CA ILE A 542 -7.87 -21.22 -14.53
C ILE A 542 -9.05 -21.59 -15.40
N VAL A 543 -9.20 -22.89 -15.68
CA VAL A 543 -10.27 -23.40 -16.53
C VAL A 543 -11.27 -24.19 -15.70
N LYS A 544 -12.53 -23.83 -15.81
CA LYS A 544 -13.64 -24.50 -15.14
C LYS A 544 -14.39 -25.42 -16.10
N ARG A 545 -14.51 -26.67 -15.70
CA ARG A 545 -15.26 -27.73 -16.44
C ARG A 545 -16.19 -28.50 -15.50
N THR A 546 -17.17 -29.16 -16.06
CA THR A 546 -17.93 -30.21 -15.36
C THR A 546 -17.35 -31.55 -15.78
N ILE A 547 -16.68 -32.25 -14.86
CA ILE A 547 -16.04 -33.56 -15.08
C ILE A 547 -16.68 -34.53 -14.11
N ASP A 548 -17.16 -35.69 -14.63
CA ASP A 548 -17.90 -36.69 -13.87
C ASP A 548 -19.05 -36.07 -13.02
N GLY A 549 -19.81 -35.18 -13.65
CA GLY A 549 -20.94 -34.48 -13.02
C GLY A 549 -20.56 -33.44 -11.94
N ALA A 550 -19.28 -33.25 -11.61
CA ALA A 550 -18.80 -32.31 -10.63
C ALA A 550 -18.10 -31.10 -11.29
N VAL A 551 -18.27 -29.92 -10.74
CA VAL A 551 -17.53 -28.73 -11.17
C VAL A 551 -16.08 -28.86 -10.70
N LYS A 552 -15.16 -28.87 -11.65
CA LYS A 552 -13.71 -28.90 -11.43
C LYS A 552 -13.06 -27.62 -11.97
N ARG A 553 -12.03 -27.17 -11.31
CA ARG A 553 -11.13 -26.10 -11.76
C ARG A 553 -9.73 -26.66 -11.90
N SER A 554 -9.12 -26.46 -13.07
CA SER A 554 -7.74 -26.82 -13.35
C SER A 554 -6.92 -25.58 -13.64
N VAL A 555 -5.68 -25.58 -13.21
CA VAL A 555 -4.68 -24.62 -13.66
C VAL A 555 -4.00 -25.24 -14.89
N GLU A 556 -4.12 -24.57 -16.01
CA GLU A 556 -3.60 -25.01 -17.30
C GLU A 556 -2.75 -23.91 -17.90
N TYR A 557 -1.82 -24.27 -18.77
CA TYR A 557 -1.11 -23.30 -19.58
C TYR A 557 -1.30 -23.62 -21.08
N LEU A 558 -1.29 -22.57 -21.89
CA LEU A 558 -1.23 -22.69 -23.32
C LEU A 558 0.22 -23.02 -23.73
N ASP A 559 0.41 -24.14 -24.38
CA ASP A 559 1.74 -24.54 -24.85
C ASP A 559 2.24 -23.62 -25.97
N MET A 560 3.56 -23.63 -26.19
CA MET A 560 4.17 -22.84 -27.25
C MET A 560 3.64 -23.28 -28.63
N PRO A 561 3.51 -22.35 -29.58
CA PRO A 561 3.07 -22.68 -30.93
C PRO A 561 3.94 -23.79 -31.52
N PHE A 562 3.29 -24.74 -32.22
CA PHE A 562 4.00 -25.83 -32.90
C PHE A 562 4.86 -25.25 -34.05
N ASP A 563 6.14 -25.40 -33.96
CA ASP A 563 7.14 -24.78 -34.86
C ASP A 563 7.65 -25.71 -35.97
N GLY A 564 6.98 -26.85 -36.20
CA GLY A 564 7.39 -27.82 -37.18
C GLY A 564 8.37 -28.88 -36.69
N LYS A 565 8.60 -28.99 -35.38
CA LYS A 565 9.29 -30.14 -34.73
C LYS A 565 8.56 -31.45 -35.06
N PRO A 566 9.16 -32.62 -34.73
CA PRO A 566 8.47 -33.87 -34.87
C PRO A 566 7.05 -33.81 -34.28
N ILE A 567 6.03 -34.23 -35.01
CA ILE A 567 4.62 -34.10 -34.63
C ILE A 567 4.32 -34.70 -33.25
N GLY A 568 5.10 -35.67 -32.81
CA GLY A 568 5.03 -36.26 -31.47
C GLY A 568 5.44 -35.33 -30.33
N GLU A 569 6.00 -34.18 -30.63
CA GLU A 569 6.32 -33.11 -29.63
C GLU A 569 5.24 -32.04 -29.56
N GLY A 570 4.27 -32.03 -30.49
CA GLY A 570 3.16 -31.09 -30.49
C GLY A 570 2.03 -31.51 -29.56
N VAL A 571 1.40 -30.54 -28.90
CA VAL A 571 0.21 -30.74 -28.08
C VAL A 571 -0.99 -30.16 -28.82
N PHE A 572 -1.93 -31.03 -29.23
CA PHE A 572 -3.09 -30.65 -30.04
C PHE A 572 -4.42 -30.96 -29.34
N LEU A 573 -4.41 -31.01 -28.02
CA LEU A 573 -5.55 -31.35 -27.16
C LEU A 573 -5.59 -30.40 -25.96
N ASP A 574 -6.79 -30.07 -25.52
CA ASP A 574 -7.00 -29.24 -24.33
C ASP A 574 -7.11 -30.07 -23.05
N GLY A 575 -6.74 -29.48 -21.89
CA GLY A 575 -6.71 -30.20 -20.62
C GLY A 575 -5.85 -31.45 -20.68
N SER A 576 -4.83 -31.43 -21.54
CA SER A 576 -4.04 -32.59 -21.88
C SER A 576 -2.94 -32.90 -20.87
N ARG A 577 -2.49 -34.16 -20.90
CA ARG A 577 -1.27 -34.64 -20.24
C ARG A 577 -0.48 -35.53 -21.18
N THR A 578 0.83 -35.41 -21.10
CA THR A 578 1.77 -36.31 -21.76
C THR A 578 2.39 -37.22 -20.70
N VAL A 579 2.40 -38.51 -21.01
CA VAL A 579 3.03 -39.55 -20.18
C VAL A 579 4.08 -40.26 -21.03
N GLU A 580 5.28 -40.40 -20.48
CA GLU A 580 6.37 -41.16 -21.08
C GLU A 580 6.62 -42.42 -20.25
N PHE A 581 6.72 -43.55 -20.95
CA PHE A 581 6.96 -44.87 -20.35
C PHE A 581 8.37 -45.34 -20.69
N GLN A 582 9.00 -46.09 -19.79
CA GLN A 582 10.31 -46.68 -20.02
C GLN A 582 10.25 -47.81 -21.07
N GLU A 583 9.11 -48.54 -21.12
CA GLU A 583 8.78 -49.57 -22.10
C GLU A 583 7.39 -49.27 -22.66
N ALA A 584 7.14 -49.73 -23.92
CA ALA A 584 5.85 -49.49 -24.55
C ALA A 584 4.69 -50.08 -23.74
N ALA A 585 3.77 -49.22 -23.33
CA ALA A 585 2.59 -49.56 -22.54
C ALA A 585 1.32 -49.55 -23.40
N SER A 586 0.35 -50.38 -23.04
CA SER A 586 -0.97 -50.44 -23.66
C SER A 586 -2.07 -49.72 -22.86
N GLN A 587 -1.74 -49.24 -21.69
CA GLN A 587 -2.68 -48.59 -20.77
C GLN A 587 -2.02 -47.33 -20.14
N VAL A 588 -2.83 -46.27 -20.00
CA VAL A 588 -2.50 -45.08 -19.26
C VAL A 588 -3.27 -45.10 -17.94
N THR A 589 -2.60 -44.75 -16.82
CA THR A 589 -3.19 -44.60 -15.49
C THR A 589 -2.96 -43.18 -14.95
N GLY A 590 -3.66 -42.78 -13.90
CA GLY A 590 -3.54 -41.44 -13.31
C GLY A 590 -4.25 -40.32 -14.09
N ALA A 591 -5.24 -40.70 -14.92
CA ALA A 591 -6.02 -39.78 -15.76
C ALA A 591 -7.26 -39.18 -15.03
N ASN A 592 -7.30 -39.20 -13.69
CA ASN A 592 -8.47 -38.79 -12.88
C ASN A 592 -8.97 -37.37 -13.14
N HIS A 593 -8.14 -36.48 -13.71
CA HIS A 593 -8.53 -35.10 -13.98
C HIS A 593 -9.59 -34.99 -15.10
N LEU A 594 -9.73 -36.02 -15.95
CA LEU A 594 -10.72 -36.14 -17.01
C LEU A 594 -11.59 -37.41 -16.84
N GLU A 595 -11.86 -37.84 -15.60
CA GLU A 595 -12.69 -39.01 -15.31
C GLU A 595 -14.06 -38.95 -16.02
N GLY A 596 -14.46 -40.04 -16.66
CA GLY A 596 -15.71 -40.15 -17.39
C GLY A 596 -15.71 -39.50 -18.79
N GLU A 597 -14.69 -38.73 -19.14
CA GLU A 597 -14.60 -38.00 -20.41
C GLU A 597 -14.05 -38.91 -21.53
N THR A 598 -14.50 -38.63 -22.74
CA THR A 598 -13.90 -39.20 -23.97
C THR A 598 -12.77 -38.30 -24.43
N VAL A 599 -11.55 -38.80 -24.44
CA VAL A 599 -10.32 -38.09 -24.80
C VAL A 599 -9.75 -38.58 -26.12
N GLY A 600 -9.17 -37.64 -26.88
CA GLY A 600 -8.31 -37.97 -28.00
C GLY A 600 -6.97 -38.51 -27.49
N VAL A 601 -6.39 -39.47 -28.23
CA VAL A 601 -5.13 -40.12 -27.85
C VAL A 601 -4.12 -40.03 -28.97
N PHE A 602 -2.99 -39.39 -28.70
CA PHE A 602 -1.79 -39.36 -29.52
C PHE A 602 -0.74 -40.31 -28.93
N ALA A 603 -0.35 -41.32 -29.70
CA ALA A 603 0.63 -42.31 -29.30
C ALA A 603 1.83 -42.25 -30.26
N ASP A 604 3.04 -41.97 -29.71
CA ASP A 604 4.30 -41.81 -30.48
C ASP A 604 4.14 -40.88 -31.70
N GLY A 605 3.37 -39.80 -31.55
CA GLY A 605 3.14 -38.79 -32.57
C GLY A 605 2.04 -39.11 -33.57
N VAL A 606 1.26 -40.16 -33.35
CA VAL A 606 0.14 -40.58 -34.24
C VAL A 606 -1.18 -40.46 -33.47
N ASP A 607 -2.20 -39.86 -34.10
CA ASP A 607 -3.58 -39.92 -33.60
C ASP A 607 -4.12 -41.35 -33.77
N ILE A 608 -4.35 -42.05 -32.67
CA ILE A 608 -4.84 -43.43 -32.66
C ILE A 608 -6.34 -43.53 -32.33
N GLY A 609 -7.02 -42.37 -32.23
CA GLY A 609 -8.46 -42.30 -31.96
C GLY A 609 -8.79 -41.89 -30.55
N ASP A 610 -9.98 -42.24 -30.10
CA ASP A 610 -10.55 -41.81 -28.84
C ASP A 610 -10.63 -42.95 -27.81
N ALA A 611 -10.49 -42.61 -26.54
CA ALA A 611 -10.69 -43.51 -25.43
C ALA A 611 -11.56 -42.84 -24.34
N THR A 612 -12.30 -43.63 -23.56
CA THR A 612 -13.05 -43.11 -22.41
C THR A 612 -12.28 -43.46 -21.13
N ILE A 613 -12.10 -42.48 -20.27
CA ILE A 613 -11.42 -42.65 -18.97
C ILE A 613 -12.41 -43.25 -17.97
N SER A 614 -12.01 -44.31 -17.30
CA SER A 614 -12.76 -44.93 -16.19
C SER A 614 -11.82 -45.38 -15.10
N GLU A 615 -12.17 -45.04 -13.83
CA GLU A 615 -11.33 -45.32 -12.67
C GLU A 615 -9.89 -44.75 -12.79
N GLY A 616 -9.78 -43.57 -13.42
CA GLY A 616 -8.50 -42.89 -13.65
C GLY A 616 -7.60 -43.55 -14.70
N ALA A 617 -8.12 -44.48 -15.55
CA ALA A 617 -7.33 -45.22 -16.51
C ALA A 617 -8.07 -45.40 -17.85
N PHE A 618 -7.31 -45.68 -18.90
CA PHE A 618 -7.86 -46.12 -20.20
C PHE A 618 -6.84 -46.98 -20.95
N ASN A 619 -7.35 -47.88 -21.76
CA ASN A 619 -6.52 -48.65 -22.69
C ASN A 619 -6.32 -47.87 -24.00
N LEU A 620 -5.15 -47.99 -24.62
CA LEU A 620 -4.88 -47.35 -25.89
C LEU A 620 -5.80 -47.94 -26.99
N PRO A 621 -6.42 -47.08 -27.81
CA PRO A 621 -7.28 -47.52 -28.92
C PRO A 621 -6.58 -48.51 -29.85
N GLY A 622 -7.34 -49.48 -30.37
CA GLY A 622 -6.84 -50.46 -31.34
C GLY A 622 -5.82 -51.47 -30.79
N ASN A 623 -5.73 -51.67 -29.47
CA ASN A 623 -4.70 -52.47 -28.79
C ASN A 623 -3.27 -51.98 -29.10
N ALA A 624 -3.09 -50.70 -29.34
CA ALA A 624 -1.79 -50.10 -29.56
C ALA A 624 -0.91 -50.15 -28.30
N THR A 625 0.39 -50.07 -28.51
CA THR A 625 1.38 -49.84 -27.45
C THR A 625 2.23 -48.65 -27.84
N ALA A 626 2.61 -47.82 -26.88
CA ALA A 626 3.41 -46.62 -27.14
C ALA A 626 4.35 -46.31 -25.95
N VAL A 627 5.44 -45.60 -26.22
CA VAL A 627 6.39 -45.10 -25.23
C VAL A 627 5.98 -43.70 -24.79
N LYS A 628 5.41 -42.88 -25.68
CA LYS A 628 4.93 -41.55 -25.36
C LYS A 628 3.46 -41.41 -25.74
N VAL A 629 2.62 -41.05 -24.75
CA VAL A 629 1.18 -40.88 -24.96
C VAL A 629 0.76 -39.50 -24.47
N THR A 630 0.19 -38.70 -25.38
CA THR A 630 -0.51 -37.44 -25.05
C THR A 630 -2.00 -37.68 -25.18
N TYR A 631 -2.77 -37.37 -24.16
CA TYR A 631 -4.23 -37.51 -24.18
C TYR A 631 -4.90 -36.25 -23.62
N GLY A 632 -6.10 -35.96 -24.08
CA GLY A 632 -6.85 -34.76 -23.66
C GLY A 632 -8.13 -34.56 -24.45
N LEU A 633 -8.81 -33.47 -24.23
CA LEU A 633 -10.08 -33.14 -24.88
C LEU A 633 -9.85 -32.59 -26.27
N ARG A 634 -10.62 -33.09 -27.25
CA ARG A 634 -10.57 -32.56 -28.61
C ARG A 634 -11.30 -31.24 -28.73
N PHE A 635 -10.70 -30.26 -29.40
CA PHE A 635 -11.33 -28.98 -29.76
C PHE A 635 -11.57 -28.89 -31.27
N LYS A 636 -12.43 -27.96 -31.69
CA LYS A 636 -12.68 -27.66 -33.11
C LYS A 636 -11.97 -26.38 -33.48
N SER A 637 -11.19 -26.46 -34.55
CA SER A 637 -10.57 -25.30 -35.20
C SER A 637 -11.42 -24.88 -36.39
N TYR A 638 -11.77 -23.59 -36.48
CA TYR A 638 -12.55 -23.04 -37.59
C TYR A 638 -11.88 -21.80 -38.15
N ALA A 639 -11.71 -21.72 -39.42
CA ALA A 639 -11.26 -20.55 -40.14
C ALA A 639 -12.08 -20.32 -41.39
N GLU A 640 -12.51 -19.09 -41.62
CA GLU A 640 -13.23 -18.69 -42.83
C GLU A 640 -12.47 -17.53 -43.48
N THR A 641 -12.11 -17.71 -44.75
CA THR A 641 -11.48 -16.67 -45.56
C THR A 641 -12.52 -15.69 -46.08
N LEU A 642 -12.14 -14.44 -46.25
CA LEU A 642 -12.92 -13.49 -47.03
C LEU A 642 -13.05 -14.00 -48.46
N ARG A 643 -14.15 -13.62 -49.13
CA ARG A 643 -14.29 -13.94 -50.57
C ARG A 643 -13.10 -13.34 -51.32
N LEU A 644 -12.38 -14.21 -52.00
CA LEU A 644 -11.35 -13.76 -52.95
C LEU A 644 -12.04 -12.99 -54.08
N PRO A 645 -11.47 -11.86 -54.53
CA PRO A 645 -12.05 -11.04 -55.61
C PRO A 645 -12.11 -11.78 -56.94
#